data_08d3770c8d6708f11181deec96433b2b
#
_entry.id   08d3770c8d6708f11181deec96433b2b
#
_cell.length_a   1.000
_cell.length_b   1.000
_cell.length_c   1.000
_cell.angle_alpha   90.00
_cell.angle_beta   90.00
_cell.angle_gamma   90.00
#
_symmetry.space_group_name_H-M   'P 1'
#
loop_
_entity.id
_entity.type
_entity.pdbx_description
1 polymer ?
#
loop_
_entity_poly.entity_id
_entity_poly.type
_entity_poly.pdbx_seq_one_letter_code
_entity_poly.pdbx_strand_id
1 'polypeptide(L)'
;MKILLGGIPLGCDNIGDEAIIASVVRMLKDSIPDVELTVATADEATAGLLGVKVVPPFGFAGCPLDGFADEVRRHDAYVWCGATGLSDYPHVALDLLEMAQGAGVATFIWGVGMDDQLNPVFFKAHGKRRMVLSLFGLVGWHERRLRERLKSRIASVLPRCKGVWLRDPQSAAMLASMGYPNASIAADTAILMENGKGKMENGKCGSEVSPYPFSTFNSQFPIFGLCISTQRQVADLDGVRRMIAAVRASGAEIVGIPMNPKTDRALMEGLGVECIKGTTPEAVMEAAAKCDVVLSSRLHLLILAANAGTPGLGIARGSKLANWLSNFGRTVEGDVANCDWDAVTSHVLSALKDRGDWDKVRDAAYSALTSRLEAARANLVSRLTGSVPEGWPRVSVLVRARNDETLIAKTLSGIFSQWPPPFEVIVCDDASTDATRAEAAKFPVRFVERPAGEYRPGRTLNMLVREAKGDIVVFNNSDAVPCDPHWLEALVRPLLANRRAFAFANQLPRKDAKMLVRKDSERAFGDGKVQATWKFFFSLASSATWRKNLTDVPFDENIRYSEDVEWTWRNSRLADDPVKVVYCPDAHVEHSHNYSVQELAKRFRGEGCADRIIFGGKPSLVRELAGTARETLRDWAYLASCPRGWGEIPAAPIRRLVQRLSHWKGMR
;
A
#
# COMPACT_ATOMS: atom_id res chain seq x y z
N MET A 1 -2.44 15.06 21.93
CA MET A 1 -2.98 14.02 21.03
C MET A 1 -2.83 12.67 21.68
N LYS A 2 -3.87 11.83 21.67
CA LYS A 2 -3.88 10.51 22.29
C LYS A 2 -3.93 9.43 21.23
N ILE A 3 -2.94 8.53 21.21
CA ILE A 3 -2.85 7.48 20.20
C ILE A 3 -2.79 6.11 20.89
N LEU A 4 -3.68 5.21 20.50
CA LEU A 4 -3.62 3.81 20.89
C LEU A 4 -2.83 3.01 19.83
N LEU A 5 -1.73 2.40 20.25
CA LEU A 5 -0.93 1.52 19.40
C LEU A 5 -1.39 0.08 19.57
N GLY A 6 -1.81 -0.52 18.48
CA GLY A 6 -2.12 -1.93 18.35
C GLY A 6 -0.99 -2.67 17.64
N GLY A 7 -1.20 -3.95 17.44
CA GLY A 7 -0.23 -4.88 16.88
C GLY A 7 -0.16 -6.13 17.76
N ILE A 8 0.95 -6.85 17.73
CA ILE A 8 1.20 -7.90 18.70
C ILE A 8 1.61 -7.23 20.00
N PRO A 9 0.91 -7.49 21.13
CA PRO A 9 1.14 -6.79 22.38
C PRO A 9 2.54 -7.04 22.95
N LEU A 10 3.05 -6.09 23.73
CA LEU A 10 4.26 -6.29 24.53
C LEU A 10 4.07 -7.45 25.51
N GLY A 11 5.16 -8.17 25.83
CA GLY A 11 5.12 -9.30 26.75
C GLY A 11 4.54 -10.61 26.18
N CYS A 12 4.38 -10.70 24.85
CA CYS A 12 3.97 -11.94 24.17
C CYS A 12 5.16 -12.82 23.75
N ASP A 13 6.26 -12.75 24.47
CA ASP A 13 7.48 -13.57 24.27
C ASP A 13 8.06 -13.48 22.84
N ASN A 14 7.96 -12.30 22.18
CA ASN A 14 8.52 -12.07 20.86
C ASN A 14 9.33 -10.77 20.82
N ILE A 15 10.63 -10.89 21.02
CA ILE A 15 11.56 -9.75 21.08
C ILE A 15 11.50 -8.88 19.81
N GLY A 16 11.20 -9.48 18.64
CA GLY A 16 11.07 -8.72 17.39
C GLY A 16 9.87 -7.78 17.37
N ASP A 17 8.74 -8.20 17.89
CA ASP A 17 7.54 -7.35 17.96
C ASP A 17 7.72 -6.26 19.03
N GLU A 18 8.45 -6.57 20.12
CA GLU A 18 8.83 -5.55 21.13
C GLU A 18 9.76 -4.49 20.51
N ALA A 19 10.74 -4.89 19.69
CA ALA A 19 11.62 -3.97 18.96
C ALA A 19 10.81 -3.02 18.06
N ILE A 20 9.80 -3.51 17.36
CA ILE A 20 8.92 -2.70 16.53
C ILE A 20 8.16 -1.67 17.37
N ILE A 21 7.47 -2.12 18.42
CA ILE A 21 6.65 -1.23 19.26
C ILE A 21 7.52 -0.16 19.93
N ALA A 22 8.68 -0.53 20.49
CA ALA A 22 9.62 0.41 21.08
C ALA A 22 10.08 1.47 20.06
N SER A 23 10.40 1.04 18.84
CA SER A 23 10.82 1.95 17.76
C SER A 23 9.68 2.88 17.31
N VAL A 24 8.43 2.39 17.23
CA VAL A 24 7.26 3.20 16.88
C VAL A 24 6.97 4.22 17.99
N VAL A 25 7.03 3.81 19.26
CA VAL A 25 6.85 4.71 20.40
C VAL A 25 7.87 5.85 20.37
N ARG A 26 9.15 5.53 20.18
CA ARG A 26 10.22 6.54 20.06
C ARG A 26 9.96 7.46 18.87
N MET A 27 9.73 6.89 17.69
CA MET A 27 9.46 7.63 16.45
C MET A 27 8.32 8.63 16.60
N LEU A 28 7.21 8.25 17.24
CA LEU A 28 6.06 9.14 17.43
C LEU A 28 6.33 10.20 18.50
N LYS A 29 7.01 9.86 19.61
CA LYS A 29 7.41 10.84 20.63
C LYS A 29 8.36 11.91 20.07
N ASP A 30 9.32 11.51 19.22
CA ASP A 30 10.25 12.42 18.58
C ASP A 30 9.59 13.31 17.52
N SER A 31 8.46 12.87 16.96
CA SER A 31 7.79 13.55 15.84
C SER A 31 6.61 14.40 16.23
N ILE A 32 5.93 14.09 17.33
CA ILE A 32 4.69 14.76 17.76
C ILE A 32 4.87 15.27 19.18
N PRO A 33 5.01 16.59 19.38
CA PRO A 33 5.09 17.18 20.73
C PRO A 33 3.87 16.78 21.59
N ASP A 34 4.10 16.50 22.85
CA ASP A 34 3.08 16.18 23.87
C ASP A 34 2.13 15.04 23.46
N VAL A 35 2.59 14.07 22.65
CA VAL A 35 1.80 12.90 22.31
C VAL A 35 1.64 11.97 23.52
N GLU A 36 0.40 11.61 23.82
CA GLU A 36 0.08 10.57 24.79
C GLU A 36 -0.08 9.24 24.06
N LEU A 37 0.85 8.31 24.30
CA LEU A 37 0.82 6.98 23.71
C LEU A 37 0.29 5.96 24.71
N THR A 38 -0.57 5.08 24.22
CA THR A 38 -1.10 3.92 24.94
C THR A 38 -0.78 2.67 24.15
N VAL A 39 -0.31 1.60 24.78
CA VAL A 39 0.02 0.33 24.13
C VAL A 39 -0.76 -0.83 24.74
N ALA A 40 -1.11 -1.80 23.92
CA ALA A 40 -1.62 -3.07 24.38
C ALA A 40 -0.46 -3.90 24.95
N THR A 41 -0.59 -4.44 26.17
CA THR A 41 0.48 -5.22 26.81
C THR A 41 -0.06 -6.41 27.60
N ALA A 42 0.71 -7.50 27.60
CA ALA A 42 0.59 -8.61 28.53
C ALA A 42 1.63 -8.50 29.68
N ASP A 43 2.54 -7.53 29.63
CA ASP A 43 3.57 -7.26 30.64
C ASP A 43 3.72 -5.75 30.89
N GLU A 44 3.17 -5.27 31.99
CA GLU A 44 3.20 -3.86 32.38
C GLU A 44 4.63 -3.37 32.69
N ALA A 45 5.52 -4.24 33.16
CA ALA A 45 6.88 -3.86 33.51
C ALA A 45 7.67 -3.45 32.26
N THR A 46 7.57 -4.22 31.16
CA THR A 46 8.17 -3.87 29.88
C THR A 46 7.59 -2.58 29.30
N ALA A 47 6.27 -2.38 29.42
CA ALA A 47 5.63 -1.14 28.96
C ALA A 47 6.06 0.08 29.78
N GLY A 48 6.29 -0.09 31.09
CA GLY A 48 6.78 0.95 31.97
C GLY A 48 8.12 1.55 31.56
N LEU A 49 9.03 0.73 31.00
CA LEU A 49 10.30 1.20 30.45
C LEU A 49 10.16 2.16 29.27
N LEU A 50 9.06 2.05 28.52
CA LEU A 50 8.77 2.93 27.38
C LEU A 50 8.09 4.25 27.78
N GLY A 51 7.68 4.38 29.06
CA GLY A 51 6.98 5.58 29.57
C GLY A 51 5.67 5.83 28.81
N VAL A 52 4.86 4.79 28.61
CA VAL A 52 3.57 4.84 27.92
C VAL A 52 2.44 4.36 28.83
N LYS A 53 1.20 4.74 28.53
CA LYS A 53 0.01 4.16 29.16
C LYS A 53 -0.23 2.74 28.62
N VAL A 54 -0.90 1.91 29.40
CA VAL A 54 -1.16 0.50 29.05
C VAL A 54 -2.64 0.19 29.02
N VAL A 55 -3.00 -0.76 28.15
CA VAL A 55 -4.33 -1.36 28.07
C VAL A 55 -4.22 -2.87 27.91
N PRO A 56 -5.28 -3.64 28.22
CA PRO A 56 -5.29 -5.08 28.02
C PRO A 56 -4.94 -5.49 26.59
N PRO A 57 -4.35 -6.67 26.38
CA PRO A 57 -3.95 -7.17 25.07
C PRO A 57 -5.15 -7.74 24.29
N PHE A 58 -6.13 -6.89 23.95
CA PHE A 58 -7.37 -7.28 23.29
C PHE A 58 -7.14 -8.21 22.07
N GLY A 59 -7.78 -9.40 22.12
CA GLY A 59 -7.66 -10.42 21.09
C GLY A 59 -6.39 -11.29 21.16
N PHE A 60 -5.49 -11.04 22.12
CA PHE A 60 -4.25 -11.77 22.34
C PHE A 60 -4.15 -12.28 23.79
N ALA A 61 -3.28 -13.26 24.04
CA ALA A 61 -3.02 -13.83 25.35
C ALA A 61 -4.29 -14.24 26.14
N GLY A 62 -5.34 -14.66 25.43
CA GLY A 62 -6.63 -15.05 26.03
C GLY A 62 -7.53 -13.88 26.45
N CYS A 63 -7.13 -12.63 26.19
CA CYS A 63 -7.96 -11.45 26.46
C CYS A 63 -9.05 -11.32 25.37
N PRO A 64 -10.34 -11.20 25.75
CA PRO A 64 -11.41 -11.00 24.79
C PRO A 64 -11.34 -9.59 24.12
N LEU A 65 -12.13 -9.41 23.07
CA LEU A 65 -12.27 -8.09 22.41
C LEU A 65 -13.24 -7.16 23.15
N ASP A 66 -13.96 -7.67 24.14
CA ASP A 66 -14.94 -6.91 24.91
C ASP A 66 -14.28 -5.71 25.62
N GLY A 67 -14.92 -4.56 25.52
CA GLY A 67 -14.37 -3.29 26.08
C GLY A 67 -13.41 -2.54 25.16
N PHE A 68 -12.90 -3.13 24.08
CA PHE A 68 -11.99 -2.42 23.14
C PHE A 68 -12.64 -1.19 22.51
N ALA A 69 -13.94 -1.29 22.14
CA ALA A 69 -14.64 -0.15 21.53
C ALA A 69 -14.76 1.04 22.48
N ASP A 70 -14.93 0.82 23.78
CA ASP A 70 -14.99 1.86 24.78
C ASP A 70 -13.61 2.45 25.07
N GLU A 71 -12.58 1.61 25.07
CA GLU A 71 -11.21 2.05 25.26
C GLU A 71 -10.72 2.92 24.07
N VAL A 72 -10.93 2.44 22.83
CA VAL A 72 -10.44 3.15 21.65
C VAL A 72 -11.10 4.52 21.47
N ARG A 73 -12.36 4.73 21.91
CA ARG A 73 -13.05 6.03 21.91
C ARG A 73 -12.38 7.10 22.75
N ARG A 74 -11.51 6.74 23.68
CA ARG A 74 -10.73 7.68 24.51
C ARG A 74 -9.51 8.22 23.80
N HIS A 75 -9.25 7.76 22.57
CA HIS A 75 -8.09 8.10 21.75
C HIS A 75 -8.49 8.80 20.46
N ASP A 76 -7.62 9.66 19.95
CA ASP A 76 -7.81 10.38 18.69
C ASP A 76 -7.52 9.49 17.49
N ALA A 77 -6.62 8.53 17.65
CA ALA A 77 -6.22 7.61 16.60
C ALA A 77 -5.88 6.20 17.13
N TYR A 78 -6.11 5.22 16.29
CA TYR A 78 -5.67 3.84 16.47
C TYR A 78 -4.68 3.46 15.37
N VAL A 79 -3.47 3.07 15.74
CA VAL A 79 -2.40 2.69 14.80
C VAL A 79 -2.04 1.23 15.01
N TRP A 80 -2.35 0.38 14.04
CA TRP A 80 -1.90 -1.02 14.04
C TRP A 80 -0.46 -1.10 13.53
N CYS A 81 0.47 -1.52 14.38
CA CYS A 81 1.91 -1.46 14.13
C CYS A 81 2.52 -2.82 13.85
N GLY A 82 3.35 -2.87 12.83
CA GLY A 82 4.37 -3.89 12.60
C GLY A 82 3.89 -5.34 12.51
N ALA A 83 4.83 -6.27 12.63
CA ALA A 83 4.65 -7.72 12.50
C ALA A 83 4.05 -8.16 11.14
N THR A 84 3.49 -9.36 11.11
CA THR A 84 2.77 -9.93 9.96
C THR A 84 1.27 -10.11 10.27
N GLY A 85 0.69 -9.11 10.96
CA GLY A 85 -0.68 -9.15 11.48
C GLY A 85 -1.75 -9.50 10.44
N LEU A 86 -1.56 -9.05 9.19
CA LEU A 86 -2.50 -9.32 8.09
C LEU A 86 -2.38 -10.73 7.48
N SER A 87 -1.32 -11.50 7.79
CA SER A 87 -1.18 -12.89 7.36
C SER A 87 -1.19 -13.88 8.53
N ASP A 88 -0.61 -13.51 9.67
CA ASP A 88 -0.53 -14.39 10.85
C ASP A 88 -1.78 -14.32 11.75
N TYR A 89 -2.34 -13.11 11.96
CA TYR A 89 -3.52 -12.86 12.80
C TYR A 89 -4.57 -11.95 12.13
N PRO A 90 -4.97 -12.22 10.88
CA PRO A 90 -5.78 -11.28 10.10
C PRO A 90 -7.17 -11.03 10.70
N HIS A 91 -7.74 -11.99 11.42
CA HIS A 91 -9.04 -11.81 12.05
C HIS A 91 -8.96 -10.77 13.17
N VAL A 92 -8.00 -10.90 14.08
CA VAL A 92 -7.82 -9.95 15.19
C VAL A 92 -7.50 -8.55 14.66
N ALA A 93 -6.56 -8.43 13.71
CA ALA A 93 -6.19 -7.15 13.13
C ALA A 93 -7.40 -6.43 12.50
N LEU A 94 -8.18 -7.14 11.68
CA LEU A 94 -9.34 -6.57 11.01
C LEU A 94 -10.50 -6.30 11.98
N ASP A 95 -10.71 -7.14 13.00
CA ASP A 95 -11.74 -6.92 14.02
C ASP A 95 -11.46 -5.63 14.81
N LEU A 96 -10.22 -5.43 15.30
CA LEU A 96 -9.84 -4.23 16.04
C LEU A 96 -9.93 -2.97 15.18
N LEU A 97 -9.46 -3.02 13.91
CA LEU A 97 -9.59 -1.90 12.98
C LEU A 97 -11.06 -1.56 12.71
N GLU A 98 -11.90 -2.56 12.49
CA GLU A 98 -13.32 -2.39 12.20
C GLU A 98 -14.08 -1.82 13.42
N MET A 99 -13.76 -2.29 14.63
CA MET A 99 -14.32 -1.76 15.89
C MET A 99 -13.90 -0.31 16.11
N ALA A 100 -12.63 0.04 15.87
CA ALA A 100 -12.14 1.42 15.98
C ALA A 100 -12.83 2.35 14.97
N GLN A 101 -12.99 1.89 13.71
CA GLN A 101 -13.74 2.63 12.68
C GLN A 101 -15.22 2.79 13.02
N GLY A 102 -15.85 1.77 13.59
CA GLY A 102 -17.22 1.82 14.10
C GLY A 102 -17.39 2.76 15.29
N ALA A 103 -16.34 2.96 16.08
CA ALA A 103 -16.29 3.93 17.17
C ALA A 103 -16.01 5.37 16.71
N GLY A 104 -15.79 5.61 15.40
CA GLY A 104 -15.48 6.91 14.81
C GLY A 104 -14.03 7.36 14.98
N VAL A 105 -13.12 6.45 15.39
CA VAL A 105 -11.71 6.75 15.62
C VAL A 105 -10.91 6.58 14.32
N ALA A 106 -9.99 7.51 14.05
CA ALA A 106 -9.11 7.44 12.88
C ALA A 106 -8.19 6.21 12.98
N THR A 107 -8.14 5.39 11.92
CA THR A 107 -7.34 4.15 11.90
C THR A 107 -6.21 4.22 10.91
N PHE A 108 -5.07 3.63 11.30
CA PHE A 108 -3.84 3.57 10.50
C PHE A 108 -3.20 2.19 10.59
N ILE A 109 -2.47 1.79 9.56
CA ILE A 109 -1.62 0.60 9.55
C ILE A 109 -0.19 1.06 9.27
N TRP A 110 0.75 0.68 10.13
CA TRP A 110 2.13 1.14 10.07
C TRP A 110 3.15 0.02 10.12
N GLY A 111 4.01 -0.07 9.09
CA GLY A 111 5.15 -0.99 9.06
C GLY A 111 4.79 -2.47 9.04
N VAL A 112 3.56 -2.80 8.68
CA VAL A 112 3.06 -4.18 8.69
C VAL A 112 3.59 -4.96 7.49
N GLY A 113 4.06 -6.21 7.75
CA GLY A 113 4.39 -7.16 6.70
C GLY A 113 3.22 -8.07 6.35
N MET A 114 3.25 -8.66 5.16
CA MET A 114 2.35 -9.72 4.76
C MET A 114 3.17 -10.88 4.17
N ASP A 115 3.01 -12.07 4.74
CA ASP A 115 3.69 -13.29 4.26
C ASP A 115 2.87 -13.90 3.11
N ASP A 116 3.52 -14.53 2.15
CA ASP A 116 2.89 -15.29 1.07
C ASP A 116 2.11 -16.51 1.60
N GLN A 117 2.50 -17.01 2.76
CA GLN A 117 1.83 -18.10 3.45
C GLN A 117 0.96 -17.58 4.60
N LEU A 118 -0.36 -17.55 4.37
CA LEU A 118 -1.32 -17.28 5.43
C LEU A 118 -1.22 -18.34 6.55
N ASN A 119 -1.44 -17.91 7.79
CA ASN A 119 -1.35 -18.79 8.95
C ASN A 119 -2.25 -20.05 8.78
N PRO A 120 -1.67 -21.24 8.72
CA PRO A 120 -2.43 -22.47 8.46
C PRO A 120 -3.50 -22.75 9.49
N VAL A 121 -3.35 -22.28 10.74
CA VAL A 121 -4.35 -22.45 11.81
C VAL A 121 -5.71 -21.87 11.39
N PHE A 122 -5.72 -20.77 10.65
CA PHE A 122 -6.95 -20.09 10.21
C PHE A 122 -7.39 -20.46 8.80
N PHE A 123 -6.45 -20.84 7.92
CA PHE A 123 -6.71 -20.97 6.49
C PHE A 123 -6.62 -22.40 5.94
N LYS A 124 -6.29 -23.39 6.80
CA LYS A 124 -6.38 -24.81 6.45
C LYS A 124 -7.50 -25.50 7.23
N ALA A 125 -8.01 -26.56 6.65
CA ALA A 125 -8.94 -27.44 7.37
C ALA A 125 -8.14 -28.37 8.32
N HIS A 126 -8.57 -28.53 9.56
CA HIS A 126 -7.91 -29.32 10.59
C HIS A 126 -8.80 -30.43 11.16
N GLY A 127 -8.18 -31.46 11.75
CA GLY A 127 -8.84 -32.49 12.53
C GLY A 127 -10.01 -33.17 11.82
N LYS A 128 -11.08 -33.44 12.55
CA LYS A 128 -12.31 -34.11 12.05
C LYS A 128 -12.91 -33.36 10.83
N ARG A 129 -12.84 -32.02 10.79
CA ARG A 129 -13.34 -31.21 9.67
C ARG A 129 -12.59 -31.49 8.38
N ARG A 130 -11.24 -31.59 8.44
CA ARG A 130 -10.42 -31.97 7.29
C ARG A 130 -10.76 -33.36 6.78
N MET A 131 -10.94 -34.31 7.70
CA MET A 131 -11.32 -35.68 7.35
C MET A 131 -12.65 -35.72 6.62
N VAL A 132 -13.68 -35.06 7.13
CA VAL A 132 -15.01 -35.00 6.47
C VAL A 132 -14.91 -34.33 5.09
N LEU A 133 -14.24 -33.17 5.00
CA LEU A 133 -14.09 -32.45 3.73
C LEU A 133 -13.28 -33.25 2.70
N SER A 134 -12.31 -34.05 3.13
CA SER A 134 -11.50 -34.90 2.24
C SER A 134 -12.31 -36.05 1.63
N LEU A 135 -13.26 -36.62 2.38
CA LEU A 135 -14.20 -37.65 1.87
C LEU A 135 -15.01 -37.18 0.68
N PHE A 136 -15.30 -35.87 0.60
CA PHE A 136 -16.06 -35.24 -0.47
C PHE A 136 -15.19 -34.46 -1.48
N GLY A 137 -13.87 -34.49 -1.36
CA GLY A 137 -12.98 -33.70 -2.23
C GLY A 137 -13.09 -32.17 -2.05
N LEU A 138 -13.68 -31.72 -0.93
CA LEU A 138 -14.03 -30.30 -0.70
C LEU A 138 -12.99 -29.49 0.08
N VAL A 139 -11.84 -30.06 0.45
CA VAL A 139 -10.79 -29.37 1.23
C VAL A 139 -10.34 -28.10 0.50
N GLY A 140 -9.92 -28.20 -0.75
CA GLY A 140 -9.44 -27.05 -1.54
C GLY A 140 -10.51 -25.98 -1.78
N TRP A 141 -11.78 -26.37 -1.92
CA TRP A 141 -12.90 -25.43 -2.02
C TRP A 141 -13.10 -24.66 -0.70
N HIS A 142 -13.04 -25.37 0.43
CA HIS A 142 -13.17 -24.74 1.75
C HIS A 142 -12.05 -23.73 2.03
N GLU A 143 -10.79 -24.10 1.75
CA GLU A 143 -9.63 -23.24 1.95
C GLU A 143 -9.67 -22.00 1.04
N ARG A 144 -10.09 -22.16 -0.22
CA ARG A 144 -10.34 -21.02 -1.13
C ARG A 144 -11.42 -20.09 -0.59
N ARG A 145 -12.53 -20.64 -0.06
CA ARG A 145 -13.59 -19.82 0.53
C ARG A 145 -13.14 -19.02 1.74
N LEU A 146 -12.22 -19.54 2.56
CA LEU A 146 -11.63 -18.80 3.67
C LEU A 146 -10.78 -17.63 3.16
N ARG A 147 -10.00 -17.83 2.11
CA ARG A 147 -9.20 -16.77 1.47
C ARG A 147 -10.09 -15.68 0.84
N GLU A 148 -11.14 -16.05 0.15
CA GLU A 148 -12.08 -15.08 -0.42
C GLU A 148 -12.81 -14.25 0.65
N ARG A 149 -13.13 -14.85 1.79
CA ARG A 149 -13.66 -14.10 2.95
C ARG A 149 -12.67 -13.08 3.48
N LEU A 150 -11.40 -13.48 3.64
CA LEU A 150 -10.35 -12.55 4.05
C LEU A 150 -10.21 -11.41 3.03
N LYS A 151 -10.15 -11.73 1.74
CA LYS A 151 -10.11 -10.76 0.66
C LYS A 151 -11.27 -9.75 0.72
N SER A 152 -12.49 -10.24 0.91
CA SER A 152 -13.68 -9.37 1.05
C SER A 152 -13.57 -8.45 2.28
N ARG A 153 -13.04 -8.95 3.41
CA ARG A 153 -12.84 -8.13 4.60
C ARG A 153 -11.75 -7.07 4.40
N ILE A 154 -10.62 -7.44 3.83
CA ILE A 154 -9.56 -6.49 3.47
C ILE A 154 -10.12 -5.37 2.60
N ALA A 155 -10.87 -5.72 1.53
CA ALA A 155 -11.48 -4.76 0.62
C ALA A 155 -12.55 -3.86 1.27
N SER A 156 -13.11 -4.24 2.42
CA SER A 156 -14.09 -3.43 3.15
C SER A 156 -13.48 -2.58 4.27
N VAL A 157 -12.45 -3.07 4.95
CA VAL A 157 -11.87 -2.42 6.14
C VAL A 157 -10.75 -1.45 5.78
N LEU A 158 -9.81 -1.86 4.93
CA LEU A 158 -8.61 -1.08 4.66
C LEU A 158 -8.86 0.25 3.93
N PRO A 159 -9.81 0.38 2.99
CA PRO A 159 -10.14 1.67 2.38
C PRO A 159 -10.64 2.73 3.37
N ARG A 160 -11.11 2.33 4.54
CA ARG A 160 -11.55 3.23 5.61
C ARG A 160 -10.38 3.69 6.51
N CYS A 161 -9.20 3.07 6.40
CA CYS A 161 -8.00 3.53 7.08
C CYS A 161 -7.52 4.86 6.48
N LYS A 162 -7.11 5.79 7.32
CA LYS A 162 -6.55 7.09 6.91
C LYS A 162 -5.15 6.96 6.31
N GLY A 163 -4.49 5.81 6.46
CA GLY A 163 -3.22 5.48 5.85
C GLY A 163 -2.81 4.03 6.10
N VAL A 164 -2.19 3.42 5.10
CA VAL A 164 -1.67 2.04 5.16
C VAL A 164 -0.25 2.04 4.62
N TRP A 165 0.72 1.80 5.49
CA TRP A 165 2.13 1.68 5.13
C TRP A 165 2.62 0.27 5.45
N LEU A 166 3.14 -0.41 4.45
CA LEU A 166 3.70 -1.74 4.57
C LEU A 166 5.23 -1.66 4.61
N ARG A 167 5.86 -2.64 5.24
CA ARG A 167 7.30 -2.60 5.44
C ARG A 167 8.12 -2.92 4.18
N ASP A 168 7.54 -3.61 3.19
CA ASP A 168 8.26 -4.03 1.99
C ASP A 168 7.34 -4.09 0.75
N PRO A 169 7.91 -3.98 -0.49
CA PRO A 169 7.14 -4.03 -1.74
C PRO A 169 6.39 -5.34 -1.96
N GLN A 170 6.94 -6.45 -1.48
CA GLN A 170 6.35 -7.78 -1.65
C GLN A 170 5.07 -7.91 -0.81
N SER A 171 5.08 -7.37 0.42
CA SER A 171 3.88 -7.24 1.25
C SER A 171 2.81 -6.38 0.57
N ALA A 172 3.19 -5.30 -0.11
CA ALA A 172 2.28 -4.45 -0.87
C ALA A 172 1.68 -5.20 -2.07
N ALA A 173 2.50 -5.94 -2.82
CA ALA A 173 2.03 -6.77 -3.94
C ALA A 173 1.07 -7.88 -3.46
N MET A 174 1.37 -8.51 -2.31
CA MET A 174 0.48 -9.52 -1.72
C MET A 174 -0.85 -8.91 -1.30
N LEU A 175 -0.83 -7.75 -0.64
CA LEU A 175 -2.05 -7.05 -0.21
C LEU A 175 -2.88 -6.57 -1.41
N ALA A 176 -2.23 -6.14 -2.50
CA ALA A 176 -2.89 -5.81 -3.76
C ALA A 176 -3.63 -7.01 -4.35
N SER A 177 -3.02 -8.21 -4.32
CA SER A 177 -3.67 -9.46 -4.76
C SER A 177 -4.88 -9.84 -3.90
N MET A 178 -4.90 -9.35 -2.65
CA MET A 178 -6.00 -9.53 -1.69
C MET A 178 -7.07 -8.42 -1.79
N GLY A 179 -6.98 -7.52 -2.78
CA GLY A 179 -8.00 -6.54 -3.10
C GLY A 179 -7.76 -5.13 -2.54
N TYR A 180 -6.55 -4.83 -2.05
CA TYR A 180 -6.17 -3.48 -1.64
C TYR A 180 -4.82 -3.07 -2.27
N PRO A 181 -4.83 -2.42 -3.44
CA PRO A 181 -3.61 -2.03 -4.16
C PRO A 181 -2.94 -0.74 -3.65
N ASN A 182 -3.62 0.04 -2.80
CA ASN A 182 -3.25 1.42 -2.47
C ASN A 182 -2.39 1.56 -1.20
N ALA A 183 -1.66 0.51 -0.83
CA ALA A 183 -0.74 0.59 0.31
C ALA A 183 0.55 1.32 -0.08
N SER A 184 0.97 2.26 0.74
CA SER A 184 2.29 2.88 0.65
C SER A 184 3.37 1.96 1.21
N ILE A 185 4.63 2.14 0.78
CA ILE A 185 5.74 1.34 1.27
C ILE A 185 6.58 2.20 2.22
N ALA A 186 6.76 1.72 3.44
CA ALA A 186 7.70 2.24 4.43
C ALA A 186 8.95 1.34 4.51
N ALA A 187 9.41 1.04 5.70
CA ALA A 187 10.36 0.00 6.04
C ALA A 187 9.95 -0.64 7.37
N ASP A 188 10.64 -1.69 7.80
CA ASP A 188 10.48 -2.21 9.15
C ASP A 188 10.98 -1.18 10.16
N THR A 189 10.14 -0.78 11.13
CA THR A 189 10.48 0.31 12.04
C THR A 189 11.63 -0.06 12.98
N ALA A 190 11.87 -1.35 13.20
CA ALA A 190 13.00 -1.83 14.02
C ALA A 190 14.39 -1.43 13.47
N ILE A 191 14.50 -0.98 12.20
CA ILE A 191 15.74 -0.38 11.67
C ILE A 191 16.15 0.91 12.38
N LEU A 192 15.22 1.58 13.08
CA LEU A 192 15.49 2.79 13.86
C LEU A 192 16.12 2.50 15.24
N MET A 193 16.23 1.24 15.65
CA MET A 193 16.90 0.93 16.90
C MET A 193 18.40 1.24 16.78
N GLU A 194 18.87 2.12 17.65
CA GLU A 194 20.28 2.50 17.73
C GLU A 194 21.01 1.58 18.71
N ASN A 195 22.25 1.20 18.37
CA ASN A 195 23.19 0.68 19.36
C ASN A 195 23.41 1.77 20.42
N GLY A 196 23.25 1.46 21.69
CA GLY A 196 23.38 2.39 22.82
C GLY A 196 24.72 3.15 22.93
N LYS A 197 25.51 3.17 21.84
CA LYS A 197 26.72 3.98 21.64
C LYS A 197 26.46 5.31 20.93
N GLY A 198 25.20 5.71 20.71
CA GLY A 198 24.81 6.96 20.06
C GLY A 198 24.98 8.18 20.98
N LYS A 199 25.99 9.02 20.68
CA LYS A 199 26.31 10.36 21.22
C LYS A 199 26.81 10.41 22.66
N MET A 200 28.12 10.22 22.83
CA MET A 200 28.84 10.96 23.84
C MET A 200 28.89 12.46 23.46
N GLU A 201 27.91 13.24 23.92
CA GLU A 201 28.12 14.67 24.17
C GLU A 201 28.44 14.82 25.66
N ASN A 202 29.68 15.28 25.90
CA ASN A 202 30.25 15.71 27.19
C ASN A 202 30.51 14.64 28.28
N GLY A 203 31.60 13.90 28.15
CA GLY A 203 32.61 13.66 29.20
C GLY A 203 32.16 13.37 30.64
N LYS A 204 31.19 12.51 30.90
CA LYS A 204 31.05 11.83 32.19
C LYS A 204 30.54 10.41 31.95
N CYS A 205 31.49 9.50 31.80
CA CYS A 205 31.21 8.08 31.91
C CYS A 205 30.99 7.75 33.39
N GLY A 206 29.73 7.62 33.80
CA GLY A 206 29.40 6.84 34.96
C GLY A 206 29.59 5.38 34.59
N SER A 207 30.52 4.70 35.19
CA SER A 207 30.77 3.26 35.07
C SER A 207 29.61 2.51 35.73
N GLU A 208 28.44 2.43 35.11
CA GLU A 208 27.52 1.37 35.39
C GLU A 208 27.92 0.15 34.55
N VAL A 209 28.52 -0.83 35.25
CA VAL A 209 28.81 -2.16 34.75
C VAL A 209 27.53 -2.72 34.11
N SER A 210 27.58 -3.00 32.80
CA SER A 210 26.51 -3.68 32.08
C SER A 210 26.00 -4.88 32.93
N PRO A 211 24.71 -4.96 33.24
CA PRO A 211 24.16 -6.03 34.08
C PRO A 211 24.20 -7.42 33.39
N TYR A 212 24.86 -7.55 32.27
CA TYR A 212 24.91 -8.77 31.48
C TYR A 212 26.35 -9.35 31.50
N PRO A 213 26.57 -10.49 32.16
CA PRO A 213 27.88 -11.12 32.16
C PRO A 213 28.16 -11.80 30.80
N PHE A 214 28.74 -11.04 29.85
CA PHE A 214 29.42 -11.59 28.69
C PHE A 214 30.89 -11.97 29.02
N SER A 215 31.17 -12.24 30.27
CA SER A 215 32.55 -12.53 30.74
C SER A 215 33.12 -13.88 30.26
N THR A 216 32.36 -14.65 29.48
CA THR A 216 32.81 -15.97 29.02
C THR A 216 33.24 -16.04 27.55
N PHE A 217 32.91 -15.04 26.71
CA PHE A 217 33.36 -15.07 25.32
C PHE A 217 34.74 -14.41 25.14
N ASN A 218 35.66 -15.19 24.64
CA ASN A 218 37.03 -14.72 24.42
C ASN A 218 37.12 -14.02 23.05
N SER A 219 37.43 -12.73 23.02
CA SER A 219 37.54 -11.91 21.81
C SER A 219 38.62 -12.34 20.80
N GLN A 220 39.36 -13.41 21.10
CA GLN A 220 40.40 -13.95 20.23
C GLN A 220 39.87 -14.95 19.18
N PHE A 221 38.64 -15.43 19.31
CA PHE A 221 38.02 -16.39 18.38
C PHE A 221 36.84 -15.75 17.63
N PRO A 222 36.62 -16.15 16.36
CA PRO A 222 35.40 -15.75 15.65
C PRO A 222 34.13 -16.22 16.38
N ILE A 223 33.09 -15.39 16.40
CA ILE A 223 31.84 -15.66 17.10
C ILE A 223 30.69 -15.82 16.08
N PHE A 224 30.03 -16.97 16.14
CA PHE A 224 28.86 -17.29 15.33
C PHE A 224 27.58 -17.18 16.16
N GLY A 225 26.66 -16.29 15.76
CA GLY A 225 25.33 -16.16 16.35
C GLY A 225 24.32 -17.08 15.70
N LEU A 226 23.52 -17.81 16.49
CA LEU A 226 22.53 -18.75 15.97
C LEU A 226 21.15 -18.48 16.57
N CYS A 227 20.09 -18.48 15.71
CA CYS A 227 18.68 -18.54 16.15
C CYS A 227 17.87 -19.47 15.26
N ILE A 228 17.45 -20.60 15.82
CA ILE A 228 16.50 -21.51 15.17
C ILE A 228 15.17 -21.46 15.92
N SER A 229 14.10 -21.19 15.18
CA SER A 229 12.75 -21.05 15.73
C SER A 229 12.02 -22.37 15.85
N THR A 230 11.22 -22.50 16.91
CA THR A 230 10.25 -23.61 17.08
C THR A 230 9.00 -23.45 16.21
N GLN A 231 8.64 -22.22 15.84
CA GLN A 231 7.53 -21.98 14.91
C GLN A 231 7.94 -22.31 13.48
N ARG A 232 7.25 -23.25 12.81
CA ARG A 232 7.68 -23.82 11.55
C ARG A 232 9.14 -24.26 11.68
N GLN A 233 9.38 -25.20 12.58
CA GLN A 233 10.70 -25.69 12.94
C GLN A 233 11.41 -26.27 11.72
N VAL A 234 12.75 -26.15 11.71
CA VAL A 234 13.61 -26.81 10.74
C VAL A 234 13.38 -28.32 10.76
N ALA A 235 13.16 -28.93 9.59
CA ALA A 235 12.85 -30.35 9.48
C ALA A 235 14.07 -31.25 9.83
N ASP A 236 15.28 -30.83 9.38
CA ASP A 236 16.52 -31.57 9.63
C ASP A 236 17.35 -30.95 10.76
N LEU A 237 17.04 -31.33 12.01
CA LEU A 237 17.83 -30.93 13.19
C LEU A 237 19.20 -31.61 13.25
N ASP A 238 19.38 -32.77 12.61
CA ASP A 238 20.68 -33.44 12.58
C ASP A 238 21.65 -32.69 11.65
N GLY A 239 21.14 -32.09 10.57
CA GLY A 239 21.89 -31.16 9.75
C GLY A 239 22.36 -29.92 10.54
N VAL A 240 21.48 -29.36 11.37
CA VAL A 240 21.86 -28.27 12.29
C VAL A 240 22.96 -28.73 13.26
N ARG A 241 22.87 -29.94 13.84
CA ARG A 241 23.92 -30.47 14.75
C ARG A 241 25.25 -30.64 14.02
N ARG A 242 25.24 -31.15 12.78
CA ARG A 242 26.47 -31.27 11.95
C ARG A 242 27.11 -29.91 11.70
N MET A 243 26.32 -28.90 11.34
CA MET A 243 26.78 -27.53 11.16
C MET A 243 27.41 -26.98 12.45
N ILE A 244 26.75 -27.11 13.61
CA ILE A 244 27.25 -26.69 14.92
C ILE A 244 28.62 -27.34 15.21
N ALA A 245 28.75 -28.66 14.97
CA ALA A 245 29.99 -29.40 15.16
C ALA A 245 31.11 -28.89 14.24
N ALA A 246 30.83 -28.65 12.98
CA ALA A 246 31.79 -28.13 12.00
C ALA A 246 32.26 -26.70 12.34
N VAL A 247 31.35 -25.83 12.77
CA VAL A 247 31.69 -24.47 13.20
C VAL A 247 32.59 -24.49 14.44
N ARG A 248 32.30 -25.34 15.44
CA ARG A 248 33.18 -25.54 16.61
C ARG A 248 34.54 -26.08 16.21
N ALA A 249 34.60 -27.03 15.30
CA ALA A 249 35.84 -27.61 14.80
C ALA A 249 36.74 -26.58 14.07
N SER A 250 36.13 -25.50 13.53
CA SER A 250 36.90 -24.38 12.94
C SER A 250 37.54 -23.44 13.96
N GLY A 251 37.27 -23.65 15.26
CA GLY A 251 37.78 -22.80 16.36
C GLY A 251 36.86 -21.61 16.67
N ALA A 252 35.67 -21.49 16.03
CA ALA A 252 34.72 -20.43 16.31
C ALA A 252 33.86 -20.75 17.55
N GLU A 253 33.56 -19.71 18.33
CA GLU A 253 32.60 -19.77 19.41
C GLU A 253 31.16 -19.65 18.86
N ILE A 254 30.19 -20.31 19.50
CA ILE A 254 28.77 -20.28 19.09
C ILE A 254 27.93 -19.74 20.23
N VAL A 255 27.13 -18.71 19.95
CA VAL A 255 26.16 -18.13 20.88
C VAL A 255 24.75 -18.24 20.35
N GLY A 256 23.82 -18.75 21.17
CA GLY A 256 22.40 -18.73 20.89
C GLY A 256 21.78 -17.36 21.18
N ILE A 257 21.08 -16.79 20.21
CA ILE A 257 20.38 -15.50 20.34
C ILE A 257 18.88 -15.73 20.15
N PRO A 258 18.15 -16.16 21.20
CA PRO A 258 16.73 -16.49 21.09
C PRO A 258 15.87 -15.25 20.89
N MET A 259 15.01 -15.28 19.87
CA MET A 259 13.99 -14.25 19.62
C MET A 259 12.66 -14.56 20.32
N ASN A 260 12.45 -15.80 20.76
CA ASN A 260 11.48 -16.16 21.78
C ASN A 260 12.26 -16.70 23.00
N PRO A 261 12.21 -16.00 24.16
CA PRO A 261 13.03 -16.32 25.32
C PRO A 261 12.77 -17.69 25.95
N LYS A 262 11.62 -18.28 25.65
CA LYS A 262 11.21 -19.60 26.18
C LYS A 262 11.48 -20.69 25.15
N THR A 263 10.81 -20.64 24.01
CA THR A 263 10.76 -21.76 23.07
C THR A 263 11.98 -21.86 22.17
N ASP A 264 12.50 -20.75 21.64
CA ASP A 264 13.71 -20.76 20.81
C ASP A 264 14.94 -21.09 21.68
N ARG A 265 14.99 -20.55 22.91
CA ARG A 265 16.02 -20.89 23.91
C ARG A 265 16.09 -22.39 24.18
N ALA A 266 14.96 -22.99 24.57
CA ALA A 266 14.91 -24.41 24.92
C ALA A 266 15.36 -25.28 23.72
N LEU A 267 15.01 -24.93 22.49
CA LEU A 267 15.45 -25.65 21.31
C LEU A 267 16.97 -25.55 21.13
N MET A 268 17.56 -24.37 21.22
CA MET A 268 19.01 -24.16 21.00
C MET A 268 19.84 -24.77 22.10
N GLU A 269 19.40 -24.67 23.36
CA GLU A 269 20.05 -25.38 24.50
C GLU A 269 19.98 -26.89 24.31
N GLY A 270 18.86 -27.43 23.79
CA GLY A 270 18.73 -28.84 23.41
C GLY A 270 19.65 -29.26 22.23
N LEU A 271 20.14 -28.33 21.45
CA LEU A 271 21.17 -28.53 20.44
C LEU A 271 22.59 -28.32 21.00
N GLY A 272 22.73 -28.08 22.29
CA GLY A 272 24.00 -27.85 22.98
C GLY A 272 24.58 -26.45 22.75
N VAL A 273 23.78 -25.46 22.40
CA VAL A 273 24.21 -24.06 22.20
C VAL A 273 23.82 -23.23 23.41
N GLU A 274 24.82 -22.61 24.04
CA GLU A 274 24.58 -21.69 25.16
C GLU A 274 23.94 -20.40 24.64
N CYS A 275 22.87 -19.96 25.33
CA CYS A 275 22.07 -18.79 24.93
C CYS A 275 22.36 -17.56 25.80
N ILE A 276 22.29 -16.37 25.17
CA ILE A 276 22.35 -15.11 25.92
C ILE A 276 21.26 -15.07 26.98
N LYS A 277 21.51 -14.43 28.12
CA LYS A 277 20.55 -14.30 29.21
C LYS A 277 19.52 -13.19 28.97
N GLY A 278 19.92 -12.13 28.24
CA GLY A 278 19.08 -10.99 27.94
C GLY A 278 17.88 -11.36 27.08
N THR A 279 16.76 -10.72 27.35
CA THR A 279 15.47 -10.96 26.68
C THR A 279 14.87 -9.68 26.09
N THR A 280 15.67 -8.61 25.97
CA THR A 280 15.24 -7.34 25.37
C THR A 280 15.83 -7.16 23.99
N PRO A 281 15.23 -6.33 23.14
CA PRO A 281 15.79 -6.00 21.82
C PRO A 281 17.21 -5.45 21.86
N GLU A 282 17.53 -4.62 22.87
CA GLU A 282 18.87 -4.04 23.08
C GLU A 282 19.90 -5.11 23.41
N ALA A 283 19.55 -6.06 24.28
CA ALA A 283 20.43 -7.18 24.62
C ALA A 283 20.70 -8.10 23.43
N VAL A 284 19.70 -8.34 22.58
CA VAL A 284 19.86 -9.07 21.32
C VAL A 284 20.77 -8.34 20.38
N MET A 285 20.62 -7.02 20.22
CA MET A 285 21.45 -6.20 19.36
C MET A 285 22.89 -6.12 19.85
N GLU A 286 23.11 -6.00 21.18
CA GLU A 286 24.44 -6.05 21.78
C GLU A 286 25.13 -7.41 21.55
N ALA A 287 24.39 -8.51 21.70
CA ALA A 287 24.90 -9.84 21.40
C ALA A 287 25.26 -10.01 19.93
N ALA A 288 24.38 -9.56 19.03
CA ALA A 288 24.61 -9.60 17.59
C ALA A 288 25.84 -8.77 17.19
N ALA A 289 26.08 -7.61 17.83
CA ALA A 289 27.24 -6.75 17.60
C ALA A 289 28.60 -7.44 17.90
N LYS A 290 28.61 -8.45 18.73
CA LYS A 290 29.81 -9.25 19.07
C LYS A 290 30.03 -10.42 18.12
N CYS A 291 29.07 -10.74 17.28
CA CYS A 291 29.17 -11.83 16.32
C CYS A 291 29.80 -11.35 15.01
N ASP A 292 30.61 -12.22 14.39
CA ASP A 292 31.15 -12.00 13.04
C ASP A 292 30.08 -12.27 11.96
N VAL A 293 29.19 -13.23 12.24
CA VAL A 293 28.03 -13.56 11.39
C VAL A 293 26.90 -14.15 12.25
N VAL A 294 25.65 -13.90 11.86
CA VAL A 294 24.49 -14.58 12.47
C VAL A 294 23.74 -15.41 11.43
N LEU A 295 23.25 -16.60 11.82
CA LEU A 295 22.30 -17.39 11.06
C LEU A 295 20.96 -17.42 11.79
N SER A 296 19.89 -17.06 11.09
CA SER A 296 18.57 -16.97 11.74
C SER A 296 17.43 -17.49 10.88
N SER A 297 16.49 -18.19 11.50
CA SER A 297 15.16 -18.43 10.95
C SER A 297 14.12 -17.39 11.46
N ARG A 298 14.54 -16.38 12.23
CA ARG A 298 13.73 -15.24 12.70
C ARG A 298 14.17 -13.96 12.01
N LEU A 299 13.21 -13.25 11.41
CA LEU A 299 13.47 -12.00 10.66
C LEU A 299 14.16 -10.93 11.52
N HIS A 300 13.61 -10.65 12.71
CA HIS A 300 14.08 -9.51 13.51
C HIS A 300 15.49 -9.70 14.08
N LEU A 301 15.99 -10.93 14.23
CA LEU A 301 17.40 -11.10 14.53
C LEU A 301 18.27 -10.58 13.35
N LEU A 302 17.87 -10.84 12.11
CA LEU A 302 18.63 -10.32 10.96
C LEU A 302 18.56 -8.79 10.86
N ILE A 303 17.42 -8.17 11.26
CA ILE A 303 17.29 -6.71 11.32
C ILE A 303 18.20 -6.14 12.41
N LEU A 304 18.12 -6.67 13.64
CA LEU A 304 18.91 -6.19 14.77
C LEU A 304 20.41 -6.44 14.57
N ALA A 305 20.81 -7.55 13.93
CA ALA A 305 22.19 -7.81 13.56
C ALA A 305 22.68 -6.79 12.50
N ALA A 306 21.90 -6.50 11.49
CA ALA A 306 22.25 -5.49 10.49
C ALA A 306 22.36 -4.07 11.11
N ASN A 307 21.48 -3.71 12.06
CA ASN A 307 21.61 -2.48 12.86
C ASN A 307 22.94 -2.46 13.63
N ALA A 308 23.35 -3.60 14.18
CA ALA A 308 24.61 -3.77 14.90
C ALA A 308 25.84 -3.81 13.99
N GLY A 309 25.66 -3.86 12.67
CA GLY A 309 26.76 -3.98 11.71
C GLY A 309 27.15 -5.42 11.38
N THR A 310 26.43 -6.41 11.84
CA THR A 310 26.75 -7.84 11.68
C THR A 310 26.04 -8.45 10.47
N PRO A 311 26.75 -9.17 9.58
CA PRO A 311 26.14 -9.86 8.46
C PRO A 311 25.21 -10.98 8.91
N GLY A 312 24.06 -11.12 8.21
CA GLY A 312 23.06 -12.13 8.49
C GLY A 312 22.85 -13.11 7.36
N LEU A 313 22.73 -14.39 7.71
CA LEU A 313 22.31 -15.49 6.85
C LEU A 313 20.89 -15.93 7.28
N GLY A 314 20.02 -16.27 6.34
CA GLY A 314 18.62 -16.55 6.65
C GLY A 314 18.15 -17.92 6.18
N ILE A 315 17.46 -18.66 7.07
CA ILE A 315 16.69 -19.87 6.72
C ILE A 315 15.21 -19.49 6.61
N ALA A 316 14.63 -19.57 5.41
CA ALA A 316 13.27 -19.12 5.15
C ALA A 316 12.21 -19.96 5.88
N ARG A 317 11.17 -19.26 6.37
CA ARG A 317 9.93 -19.86 6.91
C ARG A 317 8.69 -19.33 6.17
N GLY A 318 8.88 -18.69 5.05
CA GLY A 318 7.97 -17.93 4.21
C GLY A 318 8.75 -16.81 3.55
N SER A 319 8.09 -15.86 2.91
CA SER A 319 8.75 -14.84 2.07
C SER A 319 9.50 -13.76 2.84
N LYS A 320 9.20 -13.54 4.12
CA LYS A 320 9.66 -12.35 4.87
C LYS A 320 11.18 -12.23 5.03
N LEU A 321 11.92 -13.35 5.20
CA LEU A 321 13.38 -13.31 5.30
C LEU A 321 14.01 -13.03 3.92
N ALA A 322 13.49 -13.66 2.87
CA ALA A 322 13.92 -13.39 1.50
C ALA A 322 13.69 -11.91 1.12
N ASN A 323 12.52 -11.36 1.48
CA ASN A 323 12.19 -9.95 1.26
C ASN A 323 13.20 -9.01 1.96
N TRP A 324 13.59 -9.31 3.21
CA TRP A 324 14.57 -8.54 3.94
C TRP A 324 15.96 -8.63 3.29
N LEU A 325 16.45 -9.84 3.02
CA LEU A 325 17.78 -10.08 2.45
C LEU A 325 17.93 -9.50 1.04
N SER A 326 16.83 -9.40 0.28
CA SER A 326 16.83 -8.78 -1.06
C SER A 326 17.26 -7.31 -1.06
N ASN A 327 17.06 -6.57 0.05
CA ASN A 327 17.57 -5.18 0.18
C ASN A 327 19.10 -5.12 0.12
N PHE A 328 19.79 -6.21 0.45
CA PHE A 328 21.25 -6.34 0.45
C PHE A 328 21.76 -7.11 -0.77
N GLY A 329 20.89 -7.39 -1.77
CA GLY A 329 21.23 -8.24 -2.90
C GLY A 329 21.55 -9.69 -2.52
N ARG A 330 21.07 -10.15 -1.36
CA ARG A 330 21.30 -11.50 -0.83
C ARG A 330 20.04 -12.34 -0.87
N THR A 331 20.23 -13.67 -0.87
CA THR A 331 19.15 -14.67 -0.84
C THR A 331 19.17 -15.42 0.48
N VAL A 332 18.11 -16.19 0.73
CA VAL A 332 18.08 -17.16 1.84
C VAL A 332 18.93 -18.38 1.51
N GLU A 333 19.48 -19.02 2.55
CA GLU A 333 20.31 -20.21 2.44
C GLU A 333 19.51 -21.50 2.17
N GLY A 334 18.22 -21.45 2.40
CA GLY A 334 17.27 -22.54 2.19
C GLY A 334 15.95 -22.28 2.89
N ASP A 335 15.08 -23.27 2.90
CA ASP A 335 13.78 -23.26 3.58
C ASP A 335 13.80 -24.24 4.76
N VAL A 336 13.02 -23.96 5.81
CA VAL A 336 12.93 -24.83 7.00
C VAL A 336 12.51 -26.27 6.71
N ALA A 337 11.80 -26.50 5.60
CA ALA A 337 11.40 -27.84 5.17
C ALA A 337 12.48 -28.57 4.36
N ASN A 338 13.33 -27.81 3.65
CA ASN A 338 14.36 -28.36 2.78
C ASN A 338 15.57 -27.40 2.74
N CYS A 339 16.65 -27.78 3.40
CA CYS A 339 17.86 -26.98 3.52
C CYS A 339 19.09 -27.89 3.32
N ASP A 340 20.01 -27.45 2.44
CA ASP A 340 21.32 -28.08 2.28
C ASP A 340 22.26 -27.56 3.38
N TRP A 341 22.34 -28.32 4.48
CA TRP A 341 23.14 -27.92 5.64
C TRP A 341 24.64 -27.96 5.40
N ASP A 342 25.12 -28.69 4.42
CA ASP A 342 26.54 -28.70 4.05
C ASP A 342 26.90 -27.40 3.30
N ALA A 343 26.04 -26.94 2.42
CA ALA A 343 26.15 -25.65 1.76
C ALA A 343 26.06 -24.50 2.77
N VAL A 344 25.06 -24.52 3.68
CA VAL A 344 24.91 -23.54 4.75
C VAL A 344 26.17 -23.48 5.64
N THR A 345 26.70 -24.65 6.00
CA THR A 345 27.95 -24.73 6.81
C THR A 345 29.10 -24.05 6.10
N SER A 346 29.26 -24.32 4.81
CA SER A 346 30.32 -23.72 3.98
C SER A 346 30.19 -22.18 3.94
N HIS A 347 28.97 -21.66 3.79
CA HIS A 347 28.70 -20.22 3.77
C HIS A 347 28.96 -19.58 5.15
N VAL A 348 28.55 -20.21 6.25
CA VAL A 348 28.85 -19.76 7.62
C VAL A 348 30.37 -19.68 7.83
N LEU A 349 31.09 -20.76 7.51
CA LEU A 349 32.56 -20.80 7.66
C LEU A 349 33.29 -19.77 6.78
N SER A 350 32.75 -19.48 5.61
CA SER A 350 33.29 -18.41 4.74
C SER A 350 33.05 -17.03 5.37
N ALA A 351 31.84 -16.77 5.85
CA ALA A 351 31.46 -15.49 6.46
C ALA A 351 32.20 -15.20 7.77
N LEU A 352 32.57 -16.24 8.53
CA LEU A 352 33.41 -16.12 9.73
C LEU A 352 34.85 -15.70 9.40
N LYS A 353 35.36 -16.01 8.21
CA LYS A 353 36.69 -15.65 7.75
C LYS A 353 36.74 -14.27 7.10
N ASP A 354 35.72 -13.94 6.34
CA ASP A 354 35.67 -12.69 5.59
C ASP A 354 34.23 -12.22 5.45
N ARG A 355 33.99 -10.98 5.89
CA ARG A 355 32.67 -10.31 5.78
C ARG A 355 32.38 -9.80 4.36
N GLY A 356 33.39 -9.83 3.48
CA GLY A 356 33.29 -9.34 2.11
C GLY A 356 32.95 -7.86 2.04
N ASP A 357 32.00 -7.52 1.18
CA ASP A 357 31.53 -6.14 0.95
C ASP A 357 30.35 -5.72 1.86
N TRP A 358 30.12 -6.46 2.95
CA TRP A 358 28.92 -6.29 3.80
C TRP A 358 28.69 -4.84 4.23
N ASP A 359 29.72 -4.16 4.75
CA ASP A 359 29.55 -2.81 5.28
C ASP A 359 29.08 -1.83 4.19
N LYS A 360 29.65 -1.92 2.99
CA LYS A 360 29.25 -1.11 1.83
C LYS A 360 27.81 -1.41 1.39
N VAL A 361 27.46 -2.68 1.28
CA VAL A 361 26.14 -3.13 0.86
C VAL A 361 25.08 -2.74 1.90
N ARG A 362 25.41 -2.93 3.18
CA ARG A 362 24.53 -2.53 4.31
C ARG A 362 24.27 -1.02 4.28
N ASP A 363 25.31 -0.20 4.18
CA ASP A 363 25.16 1.26 4.23
C ASP A 363 24.32 1.78 3.07
N ALA A 364 24.49 1.22 1.87
CA ALA A 364 23.66 1.55 0.72
C ALA A 364 22.17 1.15 0.94
N ALA A 365 21.92 -0.07 1.44
CA ALA A 365 20.58 -0.56 1.75
C ALA A 365 19.92 0.28 2.84
N TYR A 366 20.66 0.60 3.92
CA TYR A 366 20.12 1.41 5.02
C TYR A 366 19.81 2.85 4.58
N SER A 367 20.63 3.47 3.74
CA SER A 367 20.34 4.78 3.16
C SER A 367 18.98 4.77 2.44
N ALA A 368 18.71 3.76 1.61
CA ALA A 368 17.45 3.63 0.90
C ALA A 368 16.26 3.32 1.83
N LEU A 369 16.46 2.40 2.80
CA LEU A 369 15.43 2.02 3.77
C LEU A 369 15.04 3.19 4.68
N THR A 370 16.05 3.92 5.20
CA THR A 370 15.83 5.08 6.07
C THR A 370 15.14 6.21 5.33
N SER A 371 15.60 6.56 4.11
CA SER A 371 14.95 7.61 3.30
C SER A 371 13.47 7.29 3.05
N ARG A 372 13.15 6.04 2.75
CA ARG A 372 11.78 5.58 2.53
C ARG A 372 10.95 5.62 3.82
N LEU A 373 11.53 5.20 4.95
CA LEU A 373 10.87 5.23 6.25
C LEU A 373 10.60 6.67 6.72
N GLU A 374 11.56 7.59 6.53
CA GLU A 374 11.40 9.01 6.86
C GLU A 374 10.29 9.69 6.06
N ALA A 375 10.22 9.42 4.75
CA ALA A 375 9.14 9.91 3.92
C ALA A 375 7.76 9.37 4.37
N ALA A 376 7.70 8.09 4.73
CA ALA A 376 6.49 7.47 5.26
C ALA A 376 6.12 8.04 6.64
N ARG A 377 7.12 8.25 7.53
CA ARG A 377 6.95 8.87 8.86
C ARG A 377 6.37 10.27 8.73
N ALA A 378 6.95 11.12 7.90
CA ALA A 378 6.45 12.47 7.68
C ALA A 378 4.98 12.47 7.23
N ASN A 379 4.60 11.54 6.35
CA ASN A 379 3.23 11.38 5.89
C ASN A 379 2.30 10.87 7.02
N LEU A 380 2.71 9.87 7.80
CA LEU A 380 1.94 9.39 8.96
C LEU A 380 1.71 10.52 9.98
N VAL A 381 2.77 11.23 10.38
CA VAL A 381 2.70 12.33 11.35
C VAL A 381 1.78 13.45 10.84
N SER A 382 1.93 13.84 9.59
CA SER A 382 1.07 14.83 8.93
C SER A 382 -0.41 14.43 9.01
N ARG A 383 -0.74 13.15 8.72
CA ARG A 383 -2.12 12.64 8.80
C ARG A 383 -2.64 12.54 10.24
N LEU A 384 -1.80 12.18 11.19
CA LEU A 384 -2.14 12.12 12.61
C LEU A 384 -2.44 13.52 13.16
N THR A 385 -1.57 14.50 12.91
CA THR A 385 -1.66 15.86 13.46
C THR A 385 -2.63 16.77 12.71
N GLY A 386 -3.07 16.36 11.52
CA GLY A 386 -3.85 17.23 10.64
C GLY A 386 -3.01 18.31 9.95
N SER A 387 -1.68 18.27 10.06
CA SER A 387 -0.78 19.27 9.48
C SER A 387 -0.51 18.95 8.02
N VAL A 388 -0.83 19.88 7.11
CA VAL A 388 -0.52 19.73 5.68
C VAL A 388 1.00 19.70 5.49
N PRO A 389 1.55 18.78 4.67
CA PRO A 389 2.99 18.73 4.41
C PRO A 389 3.54 20.08 3.92
N GLU A 390 4.72 20.45 4.40
CA GLU A 390 5.39 21.67 3.95
C GLU A 390 5.59 21.64 2.43
N GLY A 391 5.30 22.77 1.79
CA GLY A 391 5.39 22.88 0.31
C GLY A 391 4.25 22.21 -0.46
N TRP A 392 3.24 21.64 0.21
CA TRP A 392 2.05 21.16 -0.50
C TRP A 392 1.27 22.32 -1.12
N PRO A 393 0.98 22.29 -2.44
CA PRO A 393 0.29 23.38 -3.11
C PRO A 393 -1.18 23.47 -2.68
N ARG A 394 -1.76 24.65 -2.80
CA ARG A 394 -3.22 24.79 -2.65
C ARG A 394 -3.91 24.14 -3.84
N VAL A 395 -4.80 23.21 -3.58
CA VAL A 395 -5.50 22.42 -4.61
C VAL A 395 -6.96 22.80 -4.63
N SER A 396 -7.45 23.31 -5.80
CA SER A 396 -8.88 23.53 -6.05
C SER A 396 -9.46 22.33 -6.79
N VAL A 397 -10.48 21.67 -6.24
CA VAL A 397 -11.21 20.59 -6.92
C VAL A 397 -12.45 21.19 -7.59
N LEU A 398 -12.55 21.01 -8.91
CA LEU A 398 -13.57 21.57 -9.78
C LEU A 398 -14.53 20.46 -10.23
N VAL A 399 -15.76 20.49 -9.72
CA VAL A 399 -16.77 19.46 -9.97
C VAL A 399 -17.81 20.00 -10.93
N ARG A 400 -17.97 19.33 -12.08
CA ARG A 400 -19.07 19.58 -13.01
C ARG A 400 -20.20 18.60 -12.72
N ALA A 401 -21.41 19.09 -12.52
CA ALA A 401 -22.57 18.29 -12.18
C ALA A 401 -23.78 18.57 -13.07
N ARG A 402 -24.52 17.51 -13.43
CA ARG A 402 -25.85 17.62 -14.04
C ARG A 402 -26.64 16.33 -13.85
N ASN A 403 -27.72 16.39 -13.11
CA ASN A 403 -28.63 15.28 -12.86
C ASN A 403 -27.92 14.02 -12.33
N ASP A 404 -27.14 14.19 -11.25
CA ASP A 404 -26.32 13.16 -10.61
C ASP A 404 -26.68 12.98 -9.11
N GLU A 405 -27.94 13.16 -8.73
CA GLU A 405 -28.39 13.09 -7.33
C GLU A 405 -27.97 11.81 -6.59
N THR A 406 -27.81 10.69 -7.32
CA THR A 406 -27.45 9.40 -6.74
C THR A 406 -25.97 9.25 -6.44
N LEU A 407 -25.10 10.05 -7.06
CA LEU A 407 -23.64 9.91 -7.00
C LEU A 407 -22.91 11.11 -6.42
N ILE A 408 -23.42 12.33 -6.60
CA ILE A 408 -22.74 13.57 -6.19
C ILE A 408 -22.34 13.55 -4.72
N ALA A 409 -23.21 13.05 -3.82
CA ALA A 409 -22.89 12.96 -2.40
C ALA A 409 -21.74 11.99 -2.11
N LYS A 410 -21.66 10.86 -2.83
CA LYS A 410 -20.56 9.90 -2.71
C LYS A 410 -19.25 10.49 -3.23
N THR A 411 -19.33 11.17 -4.36
CA THR A 411 -18.19 11.85 -4.99
C THR A 411 -17.60 12.91 -4.05
N LEU A 412 -18.45 13.80 -3.51
CA LEU A 412 -18.01 14.81 -2.56
C LEU A 412 -17.50 14.22 -1.25
N SER A 413 -18.13 13.18 -0.72
CA SER A 413 -17.61 12.44 0.43
C SER A 413 -16.22 11.89 0.16
N GLY A 414 -15.98 11.28 -1.01
CA GLY A 414 -14.66 10.84 -1.45
C GLY A 414 -13.64 11.96 -1.56
N ILE A 415 -14.02 13.12 -2.11
CA ILE A 415 -13.16 14.30 -2.23
C ILE A 415 -12.80 14.87 -0.85
N PHE A 416 -13.76 15.03 0.06
CA PHE A 416 -13.51 15.55 1.39
C PHE A 416 -12.81 14.57 2.35
N SER A 417 -12.72 13.29 1.99
CA SER A 417 -11.95 12.29 2.74
C SER A 417 -10.47 12.27 2.37
N GLN A 418 -10.03 13.07 1.40
CA GLN A 418 -8.66 13.06 0.91
C GLN A 418 -7.67 13.66 1.91
N TRP A 419 -6.44 13.17 1.85
CA TRP A 419 -5.31 13.74 2.55
C TRP A 419 -4.09 13.88 1.62
N PRO A 420 -3.41 15.05 1.57
CA PRO A 420 -3.86 16.34 2.14
C PRO A 420 -5.22 16.79 1.61
N PRO A 421 -6.02 17.52 2.40
CA PRO A 421 -7.35 17.95 1.98
C PRO A 421 -7.27 18.97 0.84
N PRO A 422 -8.29 19.07 -0.02
CA PRO A 422 -8.36 20.15 -0.98
C PRO A 422 -8.46 21.50 -0.28
N PHE A 423 -7.83 22.53 -0.86
CA PHE A 423 -7.94 23.91 -0.39
C PHE A 423 -9.37 24.45 -0.55
N GLU A 424 -10.02 24.11 -1.66
CA GLU A 424 -11.42 24.42 -1.95
C GLU A 424 -12.04 23.38 -2.88
N VAL A 425 -13.35 23.23 -2.79
CA VAL A 425 -14.16 22.43 -3.73
C VAL A 425 -15.20 23.36 -4.38
N ILE A 426 -15.17 23.45 -5.70
CA ILE A 426 -16.09 24.29 -6.49
C ILE A 426 -17.00 23.36 -7.27
N VAL A 427 -18.31 23.56 -7.12
CA VAL A 427 -19.33 22.83 -7.89
C VAL A 427 -19.98 23.76 -8.90
N CYS A 428 -19.91 23.38 -10.17
CA CYS A 428 -20.67 24.01 -11.25
C CYS A 428 -21.82 23.09 -11.64
N ASP A 429 -23.03 23.45 -11.20
CA ASP A 429 -24.27 22.75 -11.57
C ASP A 429 -24.83 23.29 -12.90
N ASP A 430 -24.91 22.42 -13.92
CA ASP A 430 -25.46 22.74 -15.23
C ASP A 430 -27.00 22.59 -15.26
N ALA A 431 -27.68 23.39 -14.44
CA ALA A 431 -29.13 23.43 -14.33
C ALA A 431 -29.77 22.04 -14.12
N SER A 432 -29.32 21.33 -13.09
CA SER A 432 -29.95 20.06 -12.70
C SER A 432 -31.42 20.23 -12.34
N THR A 433 -32.23 19.26 -12.69
CA THR A 433 -33.68 19.22 -12.45
C THR A 433 -34.05 18.23 -11.35
N ASP A 434 -33.07 17.47 -10.84
CA ASP A 434 -33.17 16.52 -9.75
C ASP A 434 -32.57 17.09 -8.44
N ALA A 435 -32.33 16.25 -7.44
CA ALA A 435 -31.79 16.67 -6.16
C ALA A 435 -30.27 16.92 -6.14
N THR A 436 -29.56 16.90 -7.28
CA THR A 436 -28.09 17.05 -7.37
C THR A 436 -27.57 18.25 -6.56
N ARG A 437 -28.16 19.44 -6.77
CA ARG A 437 -27.74 20.67 -6.07
C ARG A 437 -27.99 20.60 -4.57
N ALA A 438 -29.11 20.02 -4.15
CA ALA A 438 -29.48 19.86 -2.74
C ALA A 438 -28.53 18.88 -2.03
N GLU A 439 -28.17 17.78 -2.70
CA GLU A 439 -27.19 16.82 -2.18
C GLU A 439 -25.79 17.42 -2.06
N ALA A 440 -25.35 18.19 -3.05
CA ALA A 440 -24.07 18.89 -3.02
C ALA A 440 -24.01 19.97 -1.91
N ALA A 441 -25.10 20.64 -1.63
CA ALA A 441 -25.18 21.69 -0.60
C ALA A 441 -25.00 21.15 0.84
N LYS A 442 -25.03 19.84 1.05
CA LYS A 442 -24.72 19.21 2.35
C LYS A 442 -23.21 19.24 2.68
N PHE A 443 -22.36 19.60 1.72
CA PHE A 443 -20.92 19.66 1.84
C PHE A 443 -20.43 21.12 1.80
N PRO A 444 -19.24 21.43 2.35
CA PRO A 444 -18.68 22.79 2.32
C PRO A 444 -18.12 23.14 0.94
N VAL A 445 -18.99 23.16 -0.07
CA VAL A 445 -18.65 23.50 -1.47
C VAL A 445 -18.99 24.95 -1.80
N ARG A 446 -18.24 25.53 -2.71
CA ARG A 446 -18.58 26.80 -3.34
C ARG A 446 -19.28 26.56 -4.68
N PHE A 447 -20.50 27.03 -4.83
CA PHE A 447 -21.22 26.97 -6.09
C PHE A 447 -20.78 28.10 -7.01
N VAL A 448 -20.63 27.77 -8.29
CA VAL A 448 -20.38 28.74 -9.38
C VAL A 448 -21.40 28.45 -10.49
N GLU A 449 -22.07 29.50 -10.93
CA GLU A 449 -23.10 29.40 -11.96
C GLU A 449 -22.45 29.36 -13.34
N ARG A 450 -22.92 28.46 -14.18
CA ARG A 450 -22.50 28.38 -15.57
C ARG A 450 -22.96 29.62 -16.35
N PRO A 451 -22.14 30.16 -17.31
CA PRO A 451 -22.60 31.21 -18.20
C PRO A 451 -23.86 30.80 -18.95
N ALA A 452 -24.81 31.74 -19.10
CA ALA A 452 -26.04 31.50 -19.84
C ALA A 452 -25.76 31.09 -21.29
N GLY A 453 -26.69 30.34 -21.89
CA GLY A 453 -26.63 29.86 -23.27
C GLY A 453 -26.32 28.39 -23.41
N GLU A 454 -25.96 27.95 -24.61
CA GLU A 454 -25.66 26.54 -24.91
C GLU A 454 -24.47 26.02 -24.11
N TYR A 455 -24.59 24.79 -23.57
CA TYR A 455 -23.48 24.16 -22.91
C TYR A 455 -22.32 23.89 -23.85
N ARG A 456 -21.16 24.39 -23.45
CA ARG A 456 -19.87 24.14 -24.11
C ARG A 456 -18.83 23.75 -23.05
N PRO A 457 -18.26 22.56 -23.12
CA PRO A 457 -17.37 22.05 -22.05
C PRO A 457 -16.16 22.96 -21.86
N GLY A 458 -15.47 23.36 -22.93
CA GLY A 458 -14.30 24.23 -22.82
C GLY A 458 -14.60 25.58 -22.16
N ARG A 459 -15.76 26.21 -22.46
CA ARG A 459 -16.17 27.47 -21.83
C ARG A 459 -16.39 27.32 -20.32
N THR A 460 -17.05 26.23 -19.91
CA THR A 460 -17.29 25.92 -18.49
C THR A 460 -15.99 25.61 -17.76
N LEU A 461 -15.11 24.82 -18.36
CA LEU A 461 -13.81 24.49 -17.79
C LEU A 461 -12.92 25.73 -17.61
N ASN A 462 -12.82 26.59 -18.63
CA ASN A 462 -12.04 27.82 -18.53
C ASN A 462 -12.59 28.77 -17.48
N MET A 463 -13.91 28.85 -17.34
CA MET A 463 -14.56 29.64 -16.28
C MET A 463 -14.16 29.07 -14.89
N LEU A 464 -14.27 27.78 -14.67
CA LEU A 464 -13.90 27.14 -13.42
C LEU A 464 -12.42 27.34 -13.07
N VAL A 465 -11.52 27.30 -14.06
CA VAL A 465 -10.09 27.59 -13.87
C VAL A 465 -9.86 29.05 -13.43
N ARG A 466 -10.63 30.01 -13.97
CA ARG A 466 -10.56 31.41 -13.55
C ARG A 466 -11.07 31.63 -12.12
N GLU A 467 -12.11 30.91 -11.74
CA GLU A 467 -12.71 30.95 -10.41
C GLU A 467 -11.84 30.28 -9.34
N ALA A 468 -10.99 29.33 -9.71
CA ALA A 468 -10.13 28.59 -8.82
C ALA A 468 -9.05 29.50 -8.21
N LYS A 469 -8.84 29.35 -6.87
CA LYS A 469 -7.84 30.10 -6.10
C LYS A 469 -6.59 29.24 -5.76
N GLY A 470 -6.65 27.95 -6.03
CA GLY A 470 -5.53 27.04 -5.83
C GLY A 470 -4.44 27.19 -6.88
N ASP A 471 -3.27 26.68 -6.56
CA ASP A 471 -2.11 26.65 -7.45
C ASP A 471 -2.25 25.50 -8.47
N ILE A 472 -2.88 24.39 -8.02
CA ILE A 472 -3.27 23.24 -8.83
C ILE A 472 -4.80 23.21 -8.93
N VAL A 473 -5.30 22.85 -10.11
CA VAL A 473 -6.70 22.54 -10.35
C VAL A 473 -6.87 21.07 -10.63
N VAL A 474 -7.90 20.48 -10.02
CA VAL A 474 -8.32 19.10 -10.23
C VAL A 474 -9.73 19.12 -10.82
N PHE A 475 -9.88 18.60 -12.01
CA PHE A 475 -11.21 18.35 -12.59
C PHE A 475 -11.71 16.99 -12.09
N ASN A 476 -12.94 16.93 -11.64
CA ASN A 476 -13.61 15.70 -11.30
C ASN A 476 -15.09 15.78 -11.66
N ASN A 477 -15.59 14.84 -12.45
CA ASN A 477 -17.01 14.78 -12.74
C ASN A 477 -17.79 14.37 -11.48
N SER A 478 -19.04 14.87 -11.37
CA SER A 478 -19.93 14.53 -10.24
C SER A 478 -20.19 13.05 -10.07
N ASP A 479 -19.97 12.26 -11.11
CA ASP A 479 -20.17 10.82 -11.15
C ASP A 479 -18.86 10.01 -11.19
N ALA A 480 -17.70 10.66 -11.01
CA ALA A 480 -16.39 10.03 -10.84
C ALA A 480 -16.05 9.98 -9.33
N VAL A 481 -16.36 8.84 -8.69
CA VAL A 481 -16.25 8.69 -7.24
C VAL A 481 -14.83 8.27 -6.85
N PRO A 482 -14.05 9.10 -6.09
CA PRO A 482 -12.76 8.68 -5.56
C PRO A 482 -12.88 7.43 -4.69
N CYS A 483 -12.04 6.42 -4.96
CA CYS A 483 -12.16 5.09 -4.33
C CYS A 483 -11.49 4.99 -2.96
N ASP A 484 -10.56 5.88 -2.66
CA ASP A 484 -9.71 5.82 -1.46
C ASP A 484 -9.18 7.21 -1.07
N PRO A 485 -8.60 7.39 0.13
CA PRO A 485 -8.10 8.67 0.61
C PRO A 485 -6.75 9.11 0.00
N HIS A 486 -6.24 8.42 -1.02
CA HIS A 486 -4.96 8.71 -1.68
C HIS A 486 -5.12 9.25 -3.11
N TRP A 487 -6.34 9.28 -3.63
CA TRP A 487 -6.64 9.71 -4.99
C TRP A 487 -6.05 11.10 -5.31
N LEU A 488 -6.25 12.08 -4.43
CA LEU A 488 -5.77 13.45 -4.64
C LEU A 488 -4.24 13.51 -4.60
N GLU A 489 -3.62 12.84 -3.65
CA GLU A 489 -2.17 12.77 -3.53
C GLU A 489 -1.55 12.11 -4.77
N ALA A 490 -2.12 11.01 -5.26
CA ALA A 490 -1.65 10.30 -6.44
C ALA A 490 -1.72 11.15 -7.72
N LEU A 491 -2.75 12.00 -7.86
CA LEU A 491 -2.86 12.96 -8.97
C LEU A 491 -1.87 14.12 -8.85
N VAL A 492 -1.60 14.62 -7.65
CA VAL A 492 -0.76 15.80 -7.43
C VAL A 492 0.73 15.45 -7.45
N ARG A 493 1.13 14.27 -6.98
CA ARG A 493 2.55 13.85 -6.89
C ARG A 493 3.35 14.04 -8.19
N PRO A 494 2.90 13.60 -9.37
CA PRO A 494 3.65 13.84 -10.62
C PRO A 494 3.76 15.33 -11.00
N LEU A 495 2.84 16.16 -10.52
CA LEU A 495 2.87 17.61 -10.76
C LEU A 495 3.94 18.31 -9.92
N LEU A 496 4.23 17.79 -8.72
CA LEU A 496 5.33 18.29 -7.88
C LEU A 496 6.68 18.02 -8.53
N ALA A 497 6.82 16.86 -9.19
CA ALA A 497 8.03 16.49 -9.91
C ALA A 497 8.18 17.25 -11.26
N ASN A 498 7.06 17.58 -11.91
CA ASN A 498 7.08 18.28 -13.19
C ASN A 498 5.92 19.29 -13.29
N ARG A 499 6.24 20.58 -13.24
CA ARG A 499 5.24 21.66 -13.35
C ARG A 499 4.54 21.72 -14.71
N ARG A 500 5.13 21.12 -15.75
CA ARG A 500 4.55 20.99 -17.10
C ARG A 500 3.91 19.60 -17.27
N ALA A 501 3.22 19.10 -16.24
CA ALA A 501 2.46 17.85 -16.30
C ALA A 501 0.95 18.11 -16.17
N PHE A 502 0.15 17.27 -16.85
CA PHE A 502 -1.28 17.13 -16.67
C PHE A 502 -1.58 15.66 -16.37
N ALA A 503 -1.87 15.37 -15.12
CA ALA A 503 -2.12 14.05 -14.62
C ALA A 503 -3.58 13.63 -14.81
N PHE A 504 -3.87 12.35 -15.05
CA PHE A 504 -5.24 11.82 -15.07
C PHE A 504 -5.34 10.46 -14.41
N ALA A 505 -6.52 10.21 -13.82
CA ALA A 505 -6.80 9.08 -12.95
C ALA A 505 -7.11 7.80 -13.72
N ASN A 506 -6.97 6.67 -13.03
CA ASN A 506 -7.44 5.35 -13.43
C ASN A 506 -8.95 5.25 -13.13
N GLN A 507 -9.76 5.01 -14.17
CA GLN A 507 -11.20 4.92 -14.08
C GLN A 507 -11.64 3.45 -14.00
N LEU A 508 -12.00 3.03 -12.79
CA LEU A 508 -12.50 1.69 -12.53
C LEU A 508 -13.98 1.58 -12.92
N PRO A 509 -14.40 0.50 -13.57
CA PRO A 509 -15.79 0.31 -13.94
C PRO A 509 -16.64 0.06 -12.67
N ARG A 510 -17.82 0.67 -12.60
CA ARG A 510 -18.81 0.45 -11.53
C ARG A 510 -19.25 -1.01 -11.44
N LYS A 511 -19.77 -1.41 -10.27
CA LYS A 511 -20.22 -2.80 -10.02
C LYS A 511 -21.28 -3.28 -11.00
N ASP A 512 -22.15 -2.38 -11.46
CA ASP A 512 -23.23 -2.63 -12.42
C ASP A 512 -22.80 -2.51 -13.89
N ALA A 513 -21.53 -2.16 -14.15
CA ALA A 513 -21.02 -2.02 -15.51
C ALA A 513 -21.14 -3.32 -16.30
N LYS A 514 -21.68 -3.23 -17.52
CA LYS A 514 -21.74 -4.34 -18.48
C LYS A 514 -20.32 -4.83 -18.80
N MET A 515 -20.19 -6.11 -19.17
CA MET A 515 -18.87 -6.73 -19.39
C MET A 515 -18.09 -6.05 -20.52
N LEU A 516 -18.75 -5.60 -21.59
CA LEU A 516 -18.07 -4.82 -22.64
C LEU A 516 -17.65 -3.43 -22.18
N VAL A 517 -18.35 -2.82 -21.24
CA VAL A 517 -17.93 -1.56 -20.62
C VAL A 517 -16.69 -1.79 -19.75
N ARG A 518 -16.67 -2.89 -18.98
CA ARG A 518 -15.48 -3.29 -18.18
C ARG A 518 -14.25 -3.49 -19.07
N LYS A 519 -14.41 -4.27 -20.15
CA LYS A 519 -13.33 -4.49 -21.12
C LYS A 519 -12.79 -3.18 -21.69
N ASP A 520 -13.69 -2.28 -22.11
CA ASP A 520 -13.29 -1.01 -22.71
C ASP A 520 -12.55 -0.12 -21.67
N SER A 521 -13.01 -0.11 -20.40
CA SER A 521 -12.37 0.60 -19.29
C SER A 521 -11.00 0.01 -18.95
N GLU A 522 -10.88 -1.31 -18.79
CA GLU A 522 -9.62 -2.00 -18.53
C GLU A 522 -8.58 -1.76 -19.62
N ARG A 523 -9.04 -1.66 -20.88
CA ARG A 523 -8.15 -1.34 -22.03
C ARG A 523 -7.73 0.12 -22.06
N ALA A 524 -8.64 1.03 -21.69
CA ALA A 524 -8.38 2.47 -21.74
C ALA A 524 -7.52 2.95 -20.56
N PHE A 525 -7.63 2.30 -19.42
CA PHE A 525 -6.96 2.67 -18.17
C PHE A 525 -6.07 1.52 -17.70
N GLY A 526 -6.55 0.58 -16.94
CA GLY A 526 -5.85 -0.62 -16.53
C GLY A 526 -4.39 -0.38 -16.08
N ASP A 527 -3.45 -1.13 -16.65
CA ASP A 527 -2.01 -0.97 -16.42
C ASP A 527 -1.36 0.16 -17.26
N GLY A 528 -2.13 0.86 -18.05
CA GLY A 528 -1.69 1.98 -18.89
C GLY A 528 -0.91 1.63 -20.16
N LYS A 529 -0.54 0.36 -20.38
CA LYS A 529 0.29 -0.03 -21.54
C LYS A 529 -0.42 0.18 -22.87
N VAL A 530 -1.71 -0.12 -22.96
CA VAL A 530 -2.48 -0.01 -24.21
C VAL A 530 -2.78 1.44 -24.51
N GLN A 531 -3.28 2.21 -23.53
CA GLN A 531 -3.62 3.62 -23.73
C GLN A 531 -2.37 4.47 -24.07
N ALA A 532 -1.20 4.13 -23.53
CA ALA A 532 0.06 4.81 -23.83
C ALA A 532 0.41 4.78 -25.34
N THR A 533 -0.14 3.82 -26.11
CA THR A 533 0.02 3.75 -27.57
C THR A 533 -0.94 4.67 -28.33
N TRP A 534 -1.93 5.27 -27.65
CA TRP A 534 -2.93 6.13 -28.28
C TRP A 534 -2.43 7.56 -28.29
N LYS A 535 -2.33 8.13 -29.49
CA LYS A 535 -1.96 9.53 -29.64
C LYS A 535 -3.05 10.42 -29.04
N PHE A 536 -2.63 11.40 -28.26
CA PHE A 536 -3.49 12.44 -27.69
C PHE A 536 -4.54 11.92 -26.70
N PHE A 537 -4.43 10.67 -26.22
CA PHE A 537 -5.36 10.16 -25.24
C PHE A 537 -5.17 10.89 -23.90
N PHE A 538 -6.26 11.43 -23.41
CA PHE A 538 -6.36 12.10 -22.14
C PHE A 538 -7.80 11.97 -21.62
N SER A 539 -8.04 12.06 -20.32
CA SER A 539 -9.40 12.06 -19.77
C SER A 539 -9.57 13.08 -18.68
N LEU A 540 -10.50 14.00 -18.89
CA LEU A 540 -10.87 15.05 -17.93
C LEU A 540 -11.85 14.59 -16.85
N ALA A 541 -12.35 13.35 -16.89
CA ALA A 541 -13.32 12.87 -15.90
C ALA A 541 -12.77 12.92 -14.47
N SER A 542 -11.45 12.70 -14.31
CA SER A 542 -10.70 12.92 -13.07
C SER A 542 -9.24 13.21 -13.44
N SER A 543 -8.78 14.45 -13.27
CA SER A 543 -7.46 14.86 -13.73
C SER A 543 -6.98 16.13 -13.04
N ALA A 544 -5.66 16.39 -13.03
CA ALA A 544 -5.04 17.50 -12.31
C ALA A 544 -3.90 18.15 -13.08
N THR A 545 -3.76 19.48 -12.98
CA THR A 545 -2.62 20.22 -13.51
C THR A 545 -2.36 21.50 -12.73
N TRP A 546 -1.18 22.09 -12.87
CA TRP A 546 -0.93 23.43 -12.40
C TRP A 546 -1.88 24.40 -13.12
N ARG A 547 -2.57 25.27 -12.38
CA ARG A 547 -3.53 26.23 -12.91
C ARG A 547 -2.92 27.10 -14.02
N LYS A 548 -1.63 27.44 -13.88
CA LYS A 548 -0.89 28.19 -14.90
C LYS A 548 -0.88 27.50 -16.27
N ASN A 549 -0.80 26.18 -16.36
CA ASN A 549 -0.81 25.48 -17.64
C ASN A 549 -2.10 25.73 -18.45
N LEU A 550 -3.23 25.91 -17.75
CA LEU A 550 -4.53 26.18 -18.40
C LEU A 550 -4.80 27.67 -18.59
N THR A 551 -4.14 28.55 -17.85
CA THR A 551 -4.16 30.00 -18.17
C THR A 551 -3.30 30.31 -19.38
N ASP A 552 -2.19 29.61 -19.57
CA ASP A 552 -1.31 29.77 -20.75
C ASP A 552 -1.94 29.13 -22.00
N VAL A 553 -2.59 27.96 -21.86
CA VAL A 553 -3.22 27.22 -22.96
C VAL A 553 -4.65 26.84 -22.53
N PRO A 554 -5.63 27.71 -22.66
CA PRO A 554 -7.02 27.41 -22.29
C PRO A 554 -7.64 26.35 -23.22
N PHE A 555 -8.71 25.71 -22.78
CA PHE A 555 -9.53 24.82 -23.62
C PHE A 555 -10.19 25.64 -24.77
N ASP A 556 -10.39 24.97 -25.91
CA ASP A 556 -11.13 25.60 -27.02
C ASP A 556 -12.64 25.66 -26.64
N GLU A 557 -13.19 26.89 -26.64
CA GLU A 557 -14.59 27.12 -26.26
C GLU A 557 -15.58 26.75 -27.35
N ASN A 558 -15.12 26.44 -28.58
CA ASN A 558 -15.96 26.07 -29.71
C ASN A 558 -16.19 24.56 -29.84
N ILE A 559 -15.34 23.75 -29.21
CA ILE A 559 -15.46 22.28 -29.22
C ILE A 559 -16.60 21.82 -28.30
N ARG A 560 -17.42 20.89 -28.79
CA ARG A 560 -18.57 20.33 -28.05
C ARG A 560 -18.32 18.96 -27.46
N TYR A 561 -17.35 18.23 -27.99
CA TYR A 561 -16.92 16.91 -27.57
C TYR A 561 -15.41 16.81 -27.72
N SER A 562 -14.79 15.90 -26.95
CA SER A 562 -13.35 15.62 -27.03
C SER A 562 -12.47 16.84 -26.80
N GLU A 563 -12.89 17.73 -25.89
CA GLU A 563 -12.12 18.91 -25.48
C GLU A 563 -10.76 18.54 -24.88
N ASP A 564 -10.65 17.36 -24.29
CA ASP A 564 -9.40 16.78 -23.79
C ASP A 564 -8.45 16.39 -24.94
N VAL A 565 -8.97 15.70 -25.94
CA VAL A 565 -8.20 15.28 -27.13
C VAL A 565 -7.77 16.50 -27.95
N GLU A 566 -8.67 17.47 -28.13
CA GLU A 566 -8.34 18.75 -28.83
C GLU A 566 -7.20 19.47 -28.10
N TRP A 567 -7.35 19.64 -26.80
CA TRP A 567 -6.36 20.31 -25.98
C TRP A 567 -5.00 19.62 -26.06
N THR A 568 -4.94 18.30 -25.96
CA THR A 568 -3.71 17.51 -26.03
C THR A 568 -3.08 17.65 -27.44
N TRP A 569 -3.89 17.57 -28.49
CA TRP A 569 -3.43 17.72 -29.87
C TRP A 569 -2.84 19.12 -30.16
N ARG A 570 -3.52 20.19 -29.72
CA ARG A 570 -3.07 21.56 -29.86
C ARG A 570 -1.83 21.83 -28.99
N ASN A 571 -1.83 21.40 -27.74
CA ASN A 571 -0.70 21.54 -26.84
C ASN A 571 0.57 20.84 -27.37
N SER A 572 0.44 19.68 -28.02
CA SER A 572 1.58 18.97 -28.61
C SER A 572 2.30 19.72 -29.73
N ARG A 573 1.71 20.84 -30.23
CA ARG A 573 2.24 21.71 -31.29
C ARG A 573 2.76 23.03 -30.77
N LEU A 574 2.56 23.31 -29.49
CA LEU A 574 3.17 24.47 -28.85
C LEU A 574 4.65 24.20 -28.69
N ALA A 575 5.47 25.01 -29.36
CA ALA A 575 6.79 24.64 -29.84
C ALA A 575 7.82 24.29 -28.74
N ASP A 576 7.97 25.07 -27.67
CA ASP A 576 9.21 24.99 -26.89
C ASP A 576 9.13 24.16 -25.60
N ASP A 577 7.96 24.04 -24.95
CA ASP A 577 7.78 23.25 -23.72
C ASP A 577 6.31 22.79 -23.55
N PRO A 578 5.87 21.77 -24.30
CA PRO A 578 4.50 21.29 -24.23
C PRO A 578 4.22 20.60 -22.87
N VAL A 579 3.01 20.81 -22.35
CA VAL A 579 2.56 20.09 -21.13
C VAL A 579 2.44 18.59 -21.43
N LYS A 580 3.08 17.77 -20.60
CA LYS A 580 3.06 16.31 -20.75
C LYS A 580 1.86 15.71 -20.04
N VAL A 581 1.11 14.88 -20.76
CA VAL A 581 0.03 14.08 -20.16
C VAL A 581 0.62 12.88 -19.46
N VAL A 582 0.22 12.66 -18.19
CA VAL A 582 0.73 11.60 -17.31
C VAL A 582 -0.43 10.78 -16.78
N TYR A 583 -0.42 9.49 -17.04
CA TYR A 583 -1.36 8.55 -16.44
C TYR A 583 -0.95 8.19 -15.02
N CYS A 584 -1.92 8.22 -14.09
CA CYS A 584 -1.73 7.87 -12.68
C CYS A 584 -2.49 6.58 -12.36
N PRO A 585 -1.86 5.40 -12.46
CA PRO A 585 -2.53 4.13 -12.23
C PRO A 585 -3.04 3.98 -10.79
N ASP A 586 -2.42 4.66 -9.83
CA ASP A 586 -2.77 4.60 -8.40
C ASP A 586 -3.86 5.61 -7.99
N ALA A 587 -4.23 6.55 -8.86
CA ALA A 587 -5.32 7.48 -8.61
C ALA A 587 -6.65 6.88 -9.08
N HIS A 588 -7.38 6.22 -8.20
CA HIS A 588 -8.57 5.46 -8.58
C HIS A 588 -9.87 6.24 -8.39
N VAL A 589 -10.68 6.27 -9.45
CA VAL A 589 -12.07 6.72 -9.39
C VAL A 589 -13.00 5.66 -9.98
N GLU A 590 -14.14 5.43 -9.35
CA GLU A 590 -15.19 4.58 -9.90
C GLU A 590 -16.03 5.40 -10.89
N HIS A 591 -15.86 5.15 -12.20
CA HIS A 591 -16.55 5.89 -13.26
C HIS A 591 -16.80 5.01 -14.48
N SER A 592 -18.06 4.83 -14.86
CA SER A 592 -18.47 4.12 -16.08
C SER A 592 -19.91 4.39 -16.42
N HIS A 593 -20.30 4.22 -17.71
CA HIS A 593 -21.65 4.43 -18.19
C HIS A 593 -22.16 3.24 -18.99
N ASN A 594 -23.34 2.76 -18.66
CA ASN A 594 -24.07 1.74 -19.42
C ASN A 594 -24.98 2.40 -20.48
N TYR A 595 -24.38 3.08 -21.45
CA TYR A 595 -25.13 3.78 -22.49
C TYR A 595 -26.14 2.87 -23.21
N SER A 596 -27.34 3.39 -23.46
CA SER A 596 -28.28 2.85 -24.43
C SER A 596 -27.71 2.99 -25.86
N VAL A 597 -28.33 2.28 -26.81
CA VAL A 597 -27.90 2.35 -28.23
C VAL A 597 -28.03 3.79 -28.79
N GLN A 598 -29.05 4.53 -28.35
CA GLN A 598 -29.29 5.91 -28.79
C GLN A 598 -28.23 6.88 -28.24
N GLU A 599 -27.95 6.77 -26.94
CA GLU A 599 -26.90 7.58 -26.29
C GLU A 599 -25.52 7.29 -26.88
N LEU A 600 -25.22 5.99 -27.11
CA LEU A 600 -24.00 5.57 -27.75
C LEU A 600 -23.84 6.17 -29.16
N ALA A 601 -24.93 6.15 -29.97
CA ALA A 601 -24.94 6.74 -31.29
C ALA A 601 -24.74 8.26 -31.25
N LYS A 602 -25.40 8.97 -30.33
CA LYS A 602 -25.26 10.42 -30.13
C LYS A 602 -23.84 10.78 -29.74
N ARG A 603 -23.25 10.07 -28.77
CA ARG A 603 -21.89 10.28 -28.29
C ARG A 603 -20.87 10.10 -29.41
N PHE A 604 -20.85 8.95 -30.09
CA PHE A 604 -19.87 8.67 -31.13
C PHE A 604 -20.03 9.56 -32.36
N ARG A 605 -21.25 10.03 -32.67
CA ARG A 605 -21.43 11.05 -33.69
C ARG A 605 -20.80 12.38 -33.26
N GLY A 606 -20.92 12.78 -32.00
CA GLY A 606 -20.28 13.98 -31.46
C GLY A 606 -18.76 13.89 -31.52
N GLU A 607 -18.19 12.75 -31.11
CA GLU A 607 -16.75 12.47 -31.20
C GLU A 607 -16.27 12.53 -32.66
N GLY A 608 -17.02 11.96 -33.63
CA GLY A 608 -16.68 12.06 -35.03
C GLY A 608 -16.70 13.50 -35.57
N CYS A 609 -17.66 14.33 -35.13
CA CYS A 609 -17.67 15.74 -35.45
C CYS A 609 -16.44 16.49 -34.91
N ALA A 610 -16.03 16.17 -33.67
CA ALA A 610 -14.85 16.73 -33.05
C ALA A 610 -13.57 16.30 -33.79
N ASP A 611 -13.42 15.01 -34.09
CA ASP A 611 -12.27 14.49 -34.84
C ASP A 611 -12.12 15.13 -36.23
N ARG A 612 -13.22 15.43 -36.89
CA ARG A 612 -13.19 16.18 -38.16
C ARG A 612 -12.62 17.59 -37.99
N ILE A 613 -13.00 18.26 -36.90
CA ILE A 613 -12.52 19.63 -36.60
C ILE A 613 -11.04 19.59 -36.20
N ILE A 614 -10.66 18.63 -35.33
CA ILE A 614 -9.32 18.54 -34.73
C ILE A 614 -8.29 18.06 -35.75
N PHE A 615 -8.57 16.95 -36.42
CA PHE A 615 -7.60 16.24 -37.26
C PHE A 615 -7.83 16.43 -38.75
N GLY A 616 -9.01 16.89 -39.16
CA GLY A 616 -9.41 16.84 -40.54
C GLY A 616 -9.57 15.40 -41.05
N GLY A 617 -9.42 15.21 -42.33
CA GLY A 617 -9.38 13.87 -42.94
C GLY A 617 -10.72 13.45 -43.56
N LYS A 618 -10.63 12.43 -44.44
CA LYS A 618 -11.79 11.85 -45.12
C LYS A 618 -12.22 10.54 -44.46
N PRO A 619 -13.48 10.39 -44.05
CA PRO A 619 -13.96 9.18 -43.42
C PRO A 619 -14.05 8.05 -44.44
N SER A 620 -13.53 6.86 -44.11
CA SER A 620 -13.59 5.64 -44.92
C SER A 620 -14.54 4.62 -44.33
N LEU A 621 -15.65 4.37 -45.01
CA LEU A 621 -16.64 3.36 -44.56
C LEU A 621 -16.03 1.96 -44.49
N VAL A 622 -15.16 1.60 -45.44
CA VAL A 622 -14.48 0.30 -45.48
C VAL A 622 -13.63 0.10 -44.22
N ARG A 623 -12.87 1.14 -43.81
CA ARG A 623 -12.06 1.11 -42.60
C ARG A 623 -12.91 0.95 -41.33
N GLU A 624 -14.07 1.60 -41.26
CA GLU A 624 -14.97 1.47 -40.13
C GLU A 624 -15.61 0.08 -40.04
N LEU A 625 -16.03 -0.51 -41.18
CA LEU A 625 -16.55 -1.87 -41.20
C LEU A 625 -15.49 -2.92 -40.84
N ALA A 626 -14.26 -2.79 -41.34
CA ALA A 626 -13.16 -3.64 -40.95
C ALA A 626 -12.81 -3.51 -39.46
N GLY A 627 -12.85 -2.27 -38.94
CA GLY A 627 -12.70 -1.98 -37.52
C GLY A 627 -13.80 -2.61 -36.67
N THR A 628 -15.06 -2.58 -37.11
CA THR A 628 -16.19 -3.23 -36.46
C THR A 628 -15.95 -4.73 -36.33
N ALA A 629 -15.59 -5.41 -37.41
CA ALA A 629 -15.32 -6.85 -37.42
C ALA A 629 -14.18 -7.21 -36.43
N ARG A 630 -13.08 -6.47 -36.49
CA ARG A 630 -11.93 -6.70 -35.60
C ARG A 630 -12.27 -6.52 -34.13
N GLU A 631 -12.97 -5.44 -33.74
CA GLU A 631 -13.35 -5.23 -32.34
C GLU A 631 -14.40 -6.22 -31.88
N THR A 632 -15.32 -6.64 -32.73
CA THR A 632 -16.32 -7.68 -32.42
C THR A 632 -15.64 -9.01 -32.10
N LEU A 633 -14.63 -9.42 -32.88
CA LEU A 633 -13.86 -10.64 -32.59
C LEU A 633 -13.14 -10.57 -31.23
N ARG A 634 -12.57 -9.42 -30.91
CA ARG A 634 -11.95 -9.17 -29.59
C ARG A 634 -12.97 -9.20 -28.45
N ASP A 635 -14.17 -8.67 -28.69
CA ASP A 635 -15.26 -8.71 -27.72
C ASP A 635 -15.71 -10.14 -27.46
N TRP A 636 -15.90 -10.94 -28.51
CA TRP A 636 -16.31 -12.34 -28.38
C TRP A 636 -15.26 -13.16 -27.63
N ALA A 637 -13.97 -12.96 -27.92
CA ALA A 637 -12.89 -13.63 -27.18
C ALA A 637 -12.89 -13.30 -25.69
N TYR A 638 -13.09 -12.01 -25.34
CA TYR A 638 -13.20 -11.57 -23.96
C TYR A 638 -14.45 -12.13 -23.27
N LEU A 639 -15.64 -12.01 -23.91
CA LEU A 639 -16.91 -12.48 -23.35
C LEU A 639 -16.93 -14.01 -23.17
N ALA A 640 -16.29 -14.76 -24.08
CA ALA A 640 -16.17 -16.21 -23.98
C ALA A 640 -15.37 -16.65 -22.73
N SER A 641 -14.36 -15.85 -22.32
CA SER A 641 -13.56 -16.09 -21.11
C SER A 641 -14.28 -15.70 -19.81
N CYS A 642 -15.42 -14.97 -19.91
CA CYS A 642 -16.15 -14.42 -18.78
C CYS A 642 -17.58 -14.98 -18.73
N PRO A 643 -17.92 -15.99 -17.91
CA PRO A 643 -19.28 -16.58 -17.91
C PRO A 643 -20.42 -15.56 -17.73
N ARG A 644 -20.21 -14.51 -16.95
CA ARG A 644 -21.19 -13.41 -16.77
C ARG A 644 -21.42 -12.59 -18.04
N GLY A 645 -20.50 -12.65 -19.02
CA GLY A 645 -20.55 -11.90 -20.27
C GLY A 645 -21.28 -12.62 -21.42
N TRP A 646 -21.62 -13.88 -21.29
CA TRP A 646 -22.19 -14.67 -22.39
C TRP A 646 -23.49 -14.07 -22.94
N GLY A 647 -24.30 -13.46 -22.08
CA GLY A 647 -25.52 -12.74 -22.51
C GLY A 647 -25.25 -11.50 -23.38
N GLU A 648 -24.03 -10.96 -23.40
CA GLU A 648 -23.67 -9.80 -24.20
C GLU A 648 -23.09 -10.19 -25.59
N ILE A 649 -22.78 -11.47 -25.83
CA ILE A 649 -22.21 -11.96 -27.10
C ILE A 649 -23.02 -11.52 -28.33
N PRO A 650 -24.37 -11.64 -28.37
CA PRO A 650 -25.16 -11.19 -29.52
C PRO A 650 -25.18 -9.67 -29.70
N ALA A 651 -25.04 -8.92 -28.59
CA ALA A 651 -25.09 -7.44 -28.62
C ALA A 651 -23.76 -6.82 -29.05
N ALA A 652 -22.63 -7.54 -28.96
CA ALA A 652 -21.29 -7.03 -29.27
C ALA A 652 -21.18 -6.45 -30.69
N PRO A 653 -21.56 -7.15 -31.77
CA PRO A 653 -21.46 -6.61 -33.13
C PRO A 653 -22.32 -5.38 -33.33
N ILE A 654 -23.54 -5.36 -32.76
CA ILE A 654 -24.46 -4.22 -32.86
C ILE A 654 -23.84 -2.99 -32.18
N ARG A 655 -23.33 -3.16 -30.96
CA ARG A 655 -22.65 -2.10 -30.23
C ARG A 655 -21.50 -1.51 -31.05
N ARG A 656 -20.60 -2.32 -31.59
CA ARG A 656 -19.45 -1.86 -32.38
C ARG A 656 -19.85 -1.22 -33.70
N LEU A 657 -20.86 -1.76 -34.36
CA LEU A 657 -21.40 -1.18 -35.57
C LEU A 657 -21.98 0.23 -35.32
N VAL A 658 -22.80 0.36 -34.28
CA VAL A 658 -23.38 1.67 -33.88
C VAL A 658 -22.29 2.68 -33.57
N GLN A 659 -21.27 2.32 -32.78
CA GLN A 659 -20.13 3.19 -32.47
C GLN A 659 -19.45 3.67 -33.75
N ARG A 660 -19.05 2.76 -34.59
CA ARG A 660 -18.25 3.04 -35.81
C ARG A 660 -19.04 3.82 -36.86
N LEU A 661 -20.27 3.40 -37.15
CA LEU A 661 -21.09 4.12 -38.13
C LEU A 661 -21.52 5.51 -37.64
N SER A 662 -21.76 5.67 -36.35
CA SER A 662 -22.11 6.99 -35.80
C SER A 662 -20.90 7.94 -35.85
N HIS A 663 -19.71 7.46 -35.51
CA HIS A 663 -18.46 8.21 -35.67
C HIS A 663 -18.23 8.60 -37.12
N TRP A 664 -18.35 7.63 -38.03
CA TRP A 664 -18.22 7.92 -39.49
C TRP A 664 -19.22 8.97 -39.97
N LYS A 665 -20.49 8.93 -39.51
CA LYS A 665 -21.49 9.98 -39.82
C LYS A 665 -21.10 11.34 -39.26
N GLY A 666 -20.47 11.40 -38.09
CA GLY A 666 -19.94 12.63 -37.52
C GLY A 666 -18.78 13.21 -38.28
N MET A 667 -17.91 12.38 -38.81
CA MET A 667 -16.76 12.75 -39.66
C MET A 667 -17.15 13.30 -41.05
N ARG A 668 -18.35 12.98 -41.53
CA ARG A 668 -18.92 13.53 -42.81
C ARG A 668 -19.50 14.90 -42.60
#